data_dba4108efb1d2e9f52b5fb8d0e71c5de
#
_entry.id   dba4108efb1d2e9f52b5fb8d0e71c5de
#
_cell.length_a   1.000
_cell.length_b   1.000
_cell.length_c   1.000
_cell.angle_alpha   90.00
_cell.angle_beta   90.00
_cell.angle_gamma   90.00
#
_symmetry.space_group_name_H-M   'P 1'
#
loop_
_entity.id
_entity.type
_entity.pdbx_description
1 polymer ?
#
loop_
_entity_poly.entity_id
_entity_poly.type
_entity_poly.pdbx_seq_one_letter_code
_entity_poly.pdbx_strand_id
1 'polypeptide(L)'
;MKEEIKVYGARVHNLKNIDVTIPRNRLVVITGLSGSGKSSLAFDTIYAEGQRRYMETLSAYARQFLGGMERPDVDKITGLSPVISIEQKTTNKNPRSTVGTITEIYDFLRLLYARAGEAFSWASGEKMVRYTDDQILDLVRRRYADKKIYFLAPVVKGRKGHYKELFEQLRRKGFLNVRINGEIKEITHGLKLDRYKTHNIELVVDKFRVEDVTDKRLHDSVLMSLDQGDGVMMVLEADTPEPRYFSRHLMCPVTGISYNEPAPHTFSFNSPMGACPHCNGLGEISSIDIRKLIPDPSLSIRKGGIEPLGKYKNIWIFWQIEAIAEKNGFTLDTPIEDIPEEALNKVLYGSDEILKLSNTPLGMTSNYFMTFEGVVNFVGNIEVINGKKNGSRMRDQYVQYDACPECGGTRLKKESLWFRIDGKNIGELAALDIRELSSFMENIEERMSDKQRIIASEILKEIRARLGFLVEVGLDYLSLNRGARTLSGGESQRIRLATQIGSKLVNVLYILDEPSIGLHQRDNRRLISSLKQLRDAGNSVIVVEHDKEMIQSSDYIIDMGPGAGRHGGEIVAVGSPAEIMTFDTLTAGYLNNKHKFIIPDGRRQGNGKFLVMTGATGHNLKNVDVVYPLGTFICVTGVSGSGKSSLVNQTLHPALARRFHNSGKTPLPYKDLMGIEHLDKVIEVSQSPIGKTPRSNPATYTGVFTDIRKLFEQTTEAKIRGFGAGRFSFNVKGGRCEGCEGAGVKTIEMNFLPDVYVLCTECNGKRYNRETLEVRYKGQSISDVLDMTVNMAVEFFANIPSIYHKIKTLQDVGLGYIRLGQQSTTLSGGEAQRIKLATELARKDTGKTLYILDEPTTGLHFEDIRVLLEVLNKLIDRGNTVIVIEHNMDVIKMADYIIDLGAEGGKNGGNLVFSGTPEELLNCRESHTARFLENELND
;
A
#
# COMPACT_ATOMS: atom_id res chain seq x y z
N MET A 1 34.58 -8.65 -22.50
CA MET A 1 33.13 -8.89 -22.47
C MET A 1 32.53 -8.37 -23.76
N LYS A 2 31.44 -9.00 -24.29
CA LYS A 2 30.76 -8.44 -25.46
C LYS A 2 30.17 -7.09 -25.10
N GLU A 3 30.39 -6.08 -25.93
CA GLU A 3 29.91 -4.71 -25.69
C GLU A 3 28.41 -4.51 -25.99
N GLU A 4 27.76 -5.55 -26.48
CA GLU A 4 26.37 -5.53 -26.97
C GLU A 4 25.58 -6.74 -26.51
N ILE A 5 24.28 -6.51 -26.27
CA ILE A 5 23.26 -7.54 -26.09
C ILE A 5 22.61 -7.72 -27.47
N LYS A 6 22.62 -8.96 -28.00
CA LYS A 6 21.99 -9.26 -29.30
C LYS A 6 20.86 -10.25 -29.10
N VAL A 7 19.67 -9.87 -29.55
CA VAL A 7 18.48 -10.68 -29.58
C VAL A 7 18.24 -11.08 -31.04
N TYR A 8 18.02 -12.36 -31.31
CA TYR A 8 17.78 -12.90 -32.63
C TYR A 8 16.46 -13.65 -32.67
N GLY A 9 15.61 -13.31 -33.63
CA GLY A 9 14.38 -14.03 -33.90
C GLY A 9 13.34 -14.01 -32.78
N ALA A 10 13.10 -12.85 -32.13
CA ALA A 10 12.09 -12.74 -31.06
C ALA A 10 10.68 -12.74 -31.67
N ARG A 11 9.82 -13.67 -31.15
CA ARG A 11 8.46 -13.91 -31.64
C ARG A 11 7.41 -13.94 -30.53
N VAL A 12 7.78 -13.48 -29.32
CA VAL A 12 6.88 -13.47 -28.16
C VAL A 12 5.69 -12.53 -28.43
N HIS A 13 4.47 -13.00 -28.18
CA HIS A 13 3.22 -12.27 -28.37
C HIS A 13 3.02 -11.73 -29.79
N ASN A 14 3.16 -10.40 -29.98
CA ASN A 14 2.99 -9.74 -31.27
C ASN A 14 4.30 -9.43 -31.98
N LEU A 15 5.45 -9.83 -31.45
CA LEU A 15 6.74 -9.61 -32.08
C LEU A 15 6.88 -10.41 -33.37
N LYS A 16 7.35 -9.76 -34.44
CA LYS A 16 7.42 -10.30 -35.78
C LYS A 16 8.81 -10.80 -36.16
N ASN A 17 9.34 -11.78 -35.41
CA ASN A 17 10.67 -12.38 -35.67
C ASN A 17 11.76 -11.32 -35.74
N ILE A 18 11.84 -10.45 -34.74
CA ILE A 18 12.72 -9.29 -34.76
C ILE A 18 14.13 -9.62 -34.26
N ASP A 19 15.11 -8.97 -34.91
CA ASP A 19 16.50 -8.93 -34.45
C ASP A 19 16.83 -7.53 -33.92
N VAL A 20 17.50 -7.45 -32.76
CA VAL A 20 17.91 -6.17 -32.19
C VAL A 20 19.24 -6.27 -31.49
N THR A 21 20.06 -5.24 -31.67
CA THR A 21 21.34 -5.04 -30.98
C THR A 21 21.17 -3.89 -29.98
N ILE A 22 21.48 -4.12 -28.73
CA ILE A 22 21.34 -3.18 -27.63
C ILE A 22 22.72 -2.93 -27.04
N PRO A 23 23.22 -1.68 -27.02
CA PRO A 23 24.51 -1.37 -26.46
C PRO A 23 24.50 -1.55 -24.93
N ARG A 24 25.63 -2.06 -24.40
CA ARG A 24 25.80 -2.24 -22.94
C ARG A 24 26.35 -0.94 -22.32
N ASN A 25 26.18 -0.82 -21.00
CA ASN A 25 26.63 0.35 -20.22
C ASN A 25 26.05 1.66 -20.77
N ARG A 26 24.80 1.59 -21.22
CA ARG A 26 24.04 2.73 -21.76
C ARG A 26 22.66 2.77 -21.12
N LEU A 27 22.07 3.97 -21.14
CA LEU A 27 20.65 4.18 -20.86
C LEU A 27 19.88 4.04 -22.17
N VAL A 28 19.17 2.91 -22.33
CA VAL A 28 18.42 2.56 -23.54
C VAL A 28 16.94 2.74 -23.26
N VAL A 29 16.25 3.49 -24.10
CA VAL A 29 14.79 3.66 -24.01
C VAL A 29 14.12 2.86 -25.13
N ILE A 30 13.16 2.01 -24.74
CA ILE A 30 12.25 1.33 -25.68
C ILE A 30 10.94 2.10 -25.67
N THR A 31 10.57 2.69 -26.81
CA THR A 31 9.38 3.51 -26.99
C THR A 31 8.51 3.03 -28.15
N GLY A 32 7.38 3.71 -28.40
CA GLY A 32 6.42 3.40 -29.44
C GLY A 32 4.98 3.32 -28.96
N LEU A 33 4.00 3.14 -29.84
CA LEU A 33 2.57 3.09 -29.51
C LEU A 33 2.22 2.08 -28.42
N SER A 34 1.12 2.31 -27.68
CA SER A 34 0.58 1.30 -26.77
C SER A 34 0.21 0.04 -27.54
N GLY A 35 0.65 -1.15 -27.07
CA GLY A 35 0.47 -2.40 -27.78
C GLY A 35 1.40 -2.65 -28.98
N SER A 36 2.48 -1.86 -29.17
CA SER A 36 3.47 -2.08 -30.23
C SER A 36 4.45 -3.23 -29.95
N GLY A 37 4.48 -3.80 -28.73
CA GLY A 37 5.36 -4.91 -28.38
C GLY A 37 6.54 -4.54 -27.45
N LYS A 38 6.61 -3.32 -26.93
CA LYS A 38 7.68 -2.86 -26.02
C LYS A 38 7.92 -3.78 -24.82
N SER A 39 6.86 -4.03 -24.06
CA SER A 39 6.92 -4.90 -22.89
C SER A 39 7.21 -6.36 -23.27
N SER A 40 6.72 -6.81 -24.43
CA SER A 40 7.04 -8.14 -24.96
C SER A 40 8.53 -8.30 -25.25
N LEU A 41 9.19 -7.27 -25.77
CA LEU A 41 10.65 -7.29 -25.98
C LEU A 41 11.42 -7.17 -24.66
N ALA A 42 11.08 -6.19 -23.81
CA ALA A 42 11.83 -5.88 -22.60
C ALA A 42 11.66 -6.96 -21.51
N PHE A 43 10.40 -7.30 -21.19
CA PHE A 43 10.07 -8.17 -20.06
C PHE A 43 9.86 -9.63 -20.47
N ASP A 44 9.01 -9.87 -21.48
CA ASP A 44 8.64 -11.25 -21.85
C ASP A 44 9.73 -11.95 -22.69
N THR A 45 10.70 -11.21 -23.21
CA THR A 45 11.83 -11.76 -23.97
C THR A 45 13.16 -11.60 -23.24
N ILE A 46 13.67 -10.37 -23.03
CA ILE A 46 15.01 -10.12 -22.47
C ILE A 46 15.09 -10.49 -21.01
N TYR A 47 14.16 -9.96 -20.19
CA TYR A 47 14.11 -10.27 -18.75
C TYR A 47 13.80 -11.75 -18.50
N ALA A 48 12.81 -12.31 -19.18
CA ALA A 48 12.42 -13.70 -19.01
C ALA A 48 13.58 -14.67 -19.31
N GLU A 49 14.36 -14.44 -20.39
CA GLU A 49 15.52 -15.27 -20.71
C GLU A 49 16.65 -15.04 -19.69
N GLY A 50 16.89 -13.82 -19.25
CA GLY A 50 17.90 -13.55 -18.22
C GLY A 50 17.58 -14.21 -16.90
N GLN A 51 16.33 -14.15 -16.46
CA GLN A 51 15.84 -14.81 -15.24
C GLN A 51 15.91 -16.35 -15.38
N ARG A 52 15.51 -16.91 -16.55
CA ARG A 52 15.63 -18.34 -16.82
C ARG A 52 17.06 -18.84 -16.69
N ARG A 53 18.03 -18.11 -17.28
CA ARG A 53 19.48 -18.46 -17.14
C ARG A 53 19.95 -18.38 -15.70
N TYR A 54 19.52 -17.37 -14.94
CA TYR A 54 19.86 -17.27 -13.52
C TYR A 54 19.30 -18.48 -12.75
N MET A 55 18.04 -18.87 -13.01
CA MET A 55 17.42 -20.04 -12.39
C MET A 55 18.12 -21.34 -12.73
N GLU A 56 18.69 -21.48 -13.93
CA GLU A 56 19.49 -22.65 -14.32
C GLU A 56 20.79 -22.82 -13.52
N THR A 57 21.32 -21.73 -12.95
CA THR A 57 22.52 -21.79 -12.09
C THR A 57 22.21 -22.30 -10.69
N LEU A 58 20.94 -22.35 -10.27
CA LEU A 58 20.52 -22.83 -8.98
C LEU A 58 20.57 -24.37 -8.90
N SER A 59 20.64 -24.89 -7.67
CA SER A 59 20.61 -26.34 -7.45
C SER A 59 19.31 -26.98 -7.97
N ALA A 60 19.35 -28.27 -8.32
CA ALA A 60 18.16 -29.01 -8.78
C ALA A 60 17.02 -28.97 -7.75
N TYR A 61 17.36 -29.00 -6.45
CA TYR A 61 16.39 -28.86 -5.36
C TYR A 61 15.69 -27.49 -5.38
N ALA A 62 16.43 -26.38 -5.47
CA ALA A 62 15.87 -25.05 -5.55
C ALA A 62 14.97 -24.87 -6.78
N ARG A 63 15.36 -25.42 -7.94
CA ARG A 63 14.57 -25.35 -9.18
C ARG A 63 13.22 -26.08 -9.04
N GLN A 64 13.17 -27.18 -8.30
CA GLN A 64 11.92 -27.94 -8.07
C GLN A 64 10.89 -27.13 -7.27
N PHE A 65 11.34 -26.27 -6.34
CA PHE A 65 10.43 -25.40 -5.58
C PHE A 65 10.00 -24.12 -6.32
N LEU A 66 10.87 -23.61 -7.20
CA LEU A 66 10.62 -22.33 -7.91
C LEU A 66 9.86 -22.55 -9.23
N GLY A 67 9.65 -23.80 -9.65
CA GLY A 67 9.02 -24.14 -10.92
C GLY A 67 9.93 -23.94 -12.12
N GLY A 68 9.67 -24.67 -13.22
CA GLY A 68 10.39 -24.48 -14.48
C GLY A 68 9.86 -23.25 -15.21
N MET A 69 10.73 -22.32 -15.56
CA MET A 69 10.39 -21.20 -16.44
C MET A 69 10.40 -21.68 -17.89
N GLU A 70 9.33 -21.41 -18.62
CA GLU A 70 9.30 -21.65 -20.07
C GLU A 70 10.30 -20.72 -20.76
N ARG A 71 10.99 -21.26 -21.77
CA ARG A 71 11.89 -20.46 -22.61
C ARG A 71 11.04 -19.51 -23.46
N PRO A 72 11.34 -18.19 -23.50
CA PRO A 72 10.66 -17.28 -24.40
C PRO A 72 10.89 -17.73 -25.87
N ASP A 73 9.93 -17.45 -26.73
CA ASP A 73 10.03 -17.74 -28.17
C ASP A 73 11.01 -16.78 -28.84
N VAL A 74 12.27 -17.18 -28.79
CA VAL A 74 13.42 -16.45 -29.31
C VAL A 74 14.48 -17.45 -29.77
N ASP A 75 15.12 -17.19 -30.92
CA ASP A 75 16.15 -18.09 -31.41
C ASP A 75 17.37 -18.07 -30.49
N LYS A 76 17.91 -16.89 -30.20
CA LYS A 76 19.12 -16.73 -29.37
C LYS A 76 19.21 -15.34 -28.77
N ILE A 77 19.69 -15.26 -27.53
CA ILE A 77 20.12 -13.98 -26.91
C ILE A 77 21.57 -14.14 -26.44
N THR A 78 22.42 -13.18 -26.79
CA THR A 78 23.83 -13.17 -26.39
C THR A 78 24.19 -11.86 -25.68
N GLY A 79 25.21 -11.89 -24.83
CA GLY A 79 25.70 -10.70 -24.12
C GLY A 79 24.89 -10.30 -22.88
N LEU A 80 23.91 -11.11 -22.41
CA LEU A 80 23.15 -10.82 -21.21
C LEU A 80 24.06 -10.85 -19.97
N SER A 81 23.92 -9.83 -19.14
CA SER A 81 24.34 -9.79 -17.73
C SER A 81 23.23 -10.34 -16.83
N PRO A 82 23.48 -10.54 -15.51
CA PRO A 82 22.39 -10.73 -14.55
C PRO A 82 21.33 -9.62 -14.70
N VAL A 83 20.05 -9.99 -14.71
CA VAL A 83 18.95 -9.06 -14.99
C VAL A 83 18.12 -8.81 -13.76
N ILE A 84 17.82 -7.54 -13.49
CA ILE A 84 16.91 -7.10 -12.43
C ILE A 84 15.77 -6.29 -13.05
N SER A 85 14.53 -6.71 -12.78
CA SER A 85 13.33 -6.00 -13.21
C SER A 85 12.78 -5.12 -12.08
N ILE A 86 12.38 -3.91 -12.43
CA ILE A 86 11.72 -2.96 -11.52
C ILE A 86 10.37 -2.58 -12.14
N GLU A 87 9.36 -3.41 -11.86
CA GLU A 87 7.99 -3.24 -12.36
C GLU A 87 7.13 -2.43 -11.39
N GLN A 88 6.03 -1.84 -11.91
CA GLN A 88 5.05 -1.09 -11.14
C GLN A 88 4.20 -1.93 -10.19
N LYS A 89 3.99 -3.22 -10.49
CA LYS A 89 3.08 -4.05 -9.71
C LYS A 89 3.54 -4.16 -8.26
N THR A 90 2.77 -3.58 -7.35
CA THR A 90 2.95 -3.72 -5.90
C THR A 90 2.58 -5.14 -5.50
N THR A 91 3.56 -6.02 -5.42
CA THR A 91 3.37 -7.41 -5.00
C THR A 91 3.33 -7.56 -3.48
N ASN A 92 3.82 -6.56 -2.74
CA ASN A 92 3.97 -6.67 -1.29
C ASN A 92 2.71 -6.23 -0.53
N LYS A 93 1.81 -7.19 -0.29
CA LYS A 93 0.61 -7.01 0.55
C LYS A 93 0.87 -7.24 2.04
N ASN A 94 2.12 -7.50 2.44
CA ASN A 94 2.46 -7.76 3.82
C ASN A 94 2.27 -6.50 4.68
N PRO A 95 1.37 -6.49 5.67
CA PRO A 95 1.10 -5.31 6.50
C PRO A 95 2.30 -4.91 7.38
N ARG A 96 3.29 -5.79 7.54
CA ARG A 96 4.51 -5.52 8.29
C ARG A 96 5.60 -4.85 7.46
N SER A 97 5.49 -4.81 6.14
CA SER A 97 6.45 -4.13 5.28
C SER A 97 6.24 -2.61 5.34
N THR A 98 7.32 -1.88 5.57
CA THR A 98 7.35 -0.40 5.59
C THR A 98 8.43 0.12 4.65
N VAL A 99 8.39 1.42 4.34
CA VAL A 99 9.46 2.07 3.58
C VAL A 99 10.82 1.77 4.22
N GLY A 100 10.95 1.94 5.54
CA GLY A 100 12.19 1.70 6.27
C GLY A 100 12.71 0.26 6.18
N THR A 101 11.81 -0.76 6.12
CA THR A 101 12.24 -2.17 5.99
C THR A 101 12.59 -2.54 4.56
N ILE A 102 11.94 -1.95 3.56
CA ILE A 102 12.25 -2.22 2.14
C ILE A 102 13.60 -1.58 1.76
N THR A 103 13.90 -0.40 2.30
CA THR A 103 15.15 0.33 2.05
C THR A 103 16.30 -0.10 2.96
N GLU A 104 16.06 -1.04 3.88
CA GLU A 104 16.99 -1.49 4.92
C GLU A 104 17.44 -0.39 5.92
N ILE A 105 16.97 0.86 5.75
CA ILE A 105 17.34 1.96 6.65
C ILE A 105 16.93 1.65 8.10
N TYR A 106 15.77 1.02 8.27
CA TYR A 106 15.29 0.64 9.60
C TYR A 106 16.19 -0.41 10.27
N ASP A 107 16.85 -1.26 9.50
CA ASP A 107 17.79 -2.26 10.03
C ASP A 107 19.06 -1.59 10.57
N PHE A 108 19.56 -0.57 9.86
CA PHE A 108 20.65 0.25 10.35
C PHE A 108 20.26 1.11 11.56
N LEU A 109 19.04 1.66 11.60
CA LEU A 109 18.53 2.36 12.79
C LEU A 109 18.46 1.43 14.01
N ARG A 110 17.96 0.20 13.86
CA ARG A 110 17.96 -0.79 14.94
C ARG A 110 19.36 -1.09 15.48
N LEU A 111 20.33 -1.21 14.57
CA LEU A 111 21.73 -1.41 14.94
C LEU A 111 22.29 -0.18 15.67
N LEU A 112 22.00 1.03 15.18
CA LEU A 112 22.40 2.30 15.78
C LEU A 112 21.87 2.42 17.22
N TYR A 113 20.56 2.18 17.44
CA TYR A 113 19.97 2.25 18.79
C TYR A 113 20.47 1.16 19.71
N ALA A 114 20.75 -0.04 19.19
CA ALA A 114 21.33 -1.14 19.99
C ALA A 114 22.77 -0.86 20.47
N ARG A 115 23.53 -0.07 19.72
CA ARG A 115 24.95 0.17 19.99
C ARG A 115 25.24 1.52 20.63
N ALA A 116 24.48 2.55 20.24
CA ALA A 116 24.70 3.95 20.67
C ALA A 116 23.52 4.57 21.42
N GLY A 117 22.37 3.89 21.54
CA GLY A 117 21.20 4.39 22.24
C GLY A 117 21.37 4.46 23.76
N GLU A 118 20.95 5.55 24.35
CA GLU A 118 20.89 5.71 25.80
C GLU A 118 19.53 5.31 26.34
N ALA A 119 19.50 4.47 27.36
CA ALA A 119 18.27 3.99 27.96
C ALA A 119 17.78 4.92 29.07
N PHE A 120 16.47 5.15 29.08
CA PHE A 120 15.78 5.94 30.11
C PHE A 120 14.63 5.11 30.71
N SER A 121 14.31 5.34 31.96
CA SER A 121 13.20 4.69 32.63
C SER A 121 11.86 5.25 32.16
N TRP A 122 10.96 4.40 31.73
CA TRP A 122 9.61 4.82 31.31
C TRP A 122 8.76 5.35 32.47
N ALA A 123 9.13 5.04 33.74
CA ALA A 123 8.37 5.47 34.91
C ALA A 123 8.88 6.79 35.51
N SER A 124 10.20 7.00 35.51
CA SER A 124 10.80 8.21 36.12
C SER A 124 11.39 9.19 35.10
N GLY A 125 11.59 8.78 33.88
CA GLY A 125 12.30 9.56 32.84
C GLY A 125 13.81 9.67 33.05
N GLU A 126 14.35 9.10 34.15
CA GLU A 126 15.77 9.14 34.43
C GLU A 126 16.59 8.18 33.57
N LYS A 127 17.84 8.58 33.31
CA LYS A 127 18.80 7.77 32.57
C LYS A 127 19.13 6.49 33.34
N MET A 128 19.05 5.36 32.69
CA MET A 128 19.44 4.07 33.23
C MET A 128 20.95 3.94 33.26
N VAL A 129 21.45 3.32 34.28
CA VAL A 129 22.88 3.12 34.50
C VAL A 129 23.21 1.65 34.73
N ARG A 130 24.40 1.29 34.34
CA ARG A 130 25.04 0.01 34.58
C ARG A 130 26.30 0.27 35.33
N TYR A 131 26.47 -0.37 36.46
CA TYR A 131 27.64 -0.19 37.32
C TYR A 131 28.54 -1.42 37.26
N THR A 132 29.86 -1.20 37.30
CA THR A 132 30.81 -2.24 37.66
C THR A 132 30.84 -2.43 39.15
N ASP A 133 31.34 -3.56 39.64
CA ASP A 133 31.39 -3.82 41.09
C ASP A 133 32.20 -2.76 41.83
N ASP A 134 33.36 -2.33 41.26
CA ASP A 134 34.17 -1.24 41.81
C ASP A 134 33.44 0.08 41.85
N GLN A 135 32.65 0.40 40.83
CA GLN A 135 31.82 1.63 40.85
C GLN A 135 30.73 1.57 41.91
N ILE A 136 30.12 0.41 42.13
CA ILE A 136 29.14 0.21 43.20
C ILE A 136 29.80 0.45 44.55
N LEU A 137 30.98 -0.14 44.78
CA LEU A 137 31.76 0.03 46.02
C LEU A 137 32.09 1.50 46.29
N ASP A 138 32.63 2.20 45.29
CA ASP A 138 32.97 3.61 45.40
C ASP A 138 31.74 4.49 45.66
N LEU A 139 30.64 4.24 45.00
CA LEU A 139 29.39 4.97 45.21
C LEU A 139 28.80 4.72 46.58
N VAL A 140 28.85 3.49 47.09
CA VAL A 140 28.38 3.16 48.44
C VAL A 140 29.24 3.86 49.51
N ARG A 141 30.58 3.83 49.36
CA ARG A 141 31.48 4.55 50.27
C ARG A 141 31.19 6.04 50.30
N ARG A 142 31.12 6.69 49.13
CA ARG A 142 30.96 8.16 49.09
C ARG A 142 29.58 8.64 49.54
N ARG A 143 28.53 7.90 49.21
CA ARG A 143 27.15 8.34 49.45
C ARG A 143 26.64 8.01 50.85
N TYR A 144 27.15 6.94 51.47
CA TYR A 144 26.63 6.39 52.71
C TYR A 144 27.68 6.36 53.84
N ALA A 145 28.74 7.16 53.75
CA ALA A 145 29.86 7.17 54.69
C ALA A 145 29.43 7.09 56.16
N ASP A 146 28.64 8.02 56.62
CA ASP A 146 28.20 8.13 58.04
C ASP A 146 26.86 7.43 58.32
N LYS A 147 26.36 6.64 57.39
CA LYS A 147 24.98 6.11 57.47
C LYS A 147 24.94 4.66 57.86
N LYS A 148 23.88 4.30 58.61
CA LYS A 148 23.52 2.88 58.83
C LYS A 148 22.70 2.38 57.69
N ILE A 149 23.18 1.36 57.00
CA ILE A 149 22.58 0.81 55.81
C ILE A 149 22.28 -0.67 55.90
N TYR A 150 21.31 -1.12 55.10
CA TYR A 150 21.01 -2.54 54.83
C TYR A 150 21.35 -2.81 53.38
N PHE A 151 22.09 -3.90 53.15
CA PHE A 151 22.25 -4.45 51.81
C PHE A 151 21.19 -5.48 51.58
N LEU A 152 20.42 -5.24 50.52
CA LEU A 152 19.28 -6.08 50.14
C LEU A 152 19.51 -6.70 48.76
N ALA A 153 19.15 -7.99 48.63
CA ALA A 153 19.12 -8.67 47.36
C ALA A 153 17.68 -8.98 46.96
N PRO A 154 17.13 -8.45 45.85
CA PRO A 154 15.77 -8.76 45.40
C PRO A 154 15.64 -10.19 44.88
N VAL A 155 14.95 -11.05 45.60
CA VAL A 155 14.75 -12.48 45.23
C VAL A 155 13.36 -12.75 44.62
N VAL A 156 12.35 -11.96 44.92
CA VAL A 156 11.02 -12.02 44.32
C VAL A 156 10.50 -10.62 44.03
N LYS A 157 10.07 -10.35 42.80
CA LYS A 157 9.49 -9.08 42.37
C LYS A 157 8.07 -9.30 41.83
N GLY A 158 7.06 -8.78 42.54
CA GLY A 158 5.67 -8.71 42.06
C GLY A 158 5.04 -10.04 41.69
N ARG A 159 5.32 -11.14 42.39
CA ARG A 159 4.80 -12.46 42.07
C ARG A 159 3.91 -13.01 43.19
N LYS A 160 2.87 -13.74 42.81
CA LYS A 160 2.00 -14.47 43.75
C LYS A 160 2.69 -15.75 44.20
N GLY A 161 2.48 -16.13 45.48
CA GLY A 161 3.02 -17.36 46.01
C GLY A 161 3.13 -17.35 47.53
N HIS A 162 3.24 -18.53 48.17
CA HIS A 162 3.37 -18.65 49.63
C HIS A 162 4.84 -18.64 50.11
N TYR A 163 5.80 -18.90 49.21
CA TYR A 163 7.28 -18.81 49.38
C TYR A 163 7.91 -19.55 50.57
N LYS A 164 7.21 -20.52 51.14
CA LYS A 164 7.69 -21.29 52.28
C LYS A 164 9.06 -21.97 52.01
N GLU A 165 9.20 -22.60 50.86
CA GLU A 165 10.43 -23.29 50.46
C GLU A 165 11.59 -22.33 50.28
N LEU A 166 11.35 -21.15 49.69
CA LEU A 166 12.34 -20.09 49.52
C LEU A 166 12.86 -19.63 50.86
N PHE A 167 12.02 -19.36 51.85
CA PHE A 167 12.43 -18.94 53.19
C PHE A 167 13.23 -20.01 53.91
N GLU A 168 12.87 -21.27 53.80
CA GLU A 168 13.64 -22.38 54.35
C GLU A 168 15.02 -22.53 53.70
N GLN A 169 15.13 -22.37 52.40
CA GLN A 169 16.39 -22.34 51.67
C GLN A 169 17.30 -21.19 52.09
N LEU A 170 16.78 -19.98 52.21
CA LEU A 170 17.52 -18.80 52.69
C LEU A 170 18.02 -19.01 54.11
N ARG A 171 17.20 -19.59 54.99
CA ARG A 171 17.59 -19.90 56.36
C ARG A 171 18.70 -20.94 56.42
N ARG A 172 18.65 -21.96 55.61
CA ARG A 172 19.73 -23.00 55.51
C ARG A 172 21.06 -22.39 55.06
N LYS A 173 21.00 -21.32 54.23
CA LYS A 173 22.18 -20.59 53.78
C LYS A 173 22.73 -19.60 54.88
N GLY A 174 22.06 -19.51 56.03
CA GLY A 174 22.52 -18.69 57.16
C GLY A 174 21.94 -17.28 57.20
N PHE A 175 20.97 -16.92 56.33
CA PHE A 175 20.34 -15.62 56.35
C PHE A 175 19.22 -15.57 57.41
N LEU A 176 19.15 -14.44 58.12
CA LEU A 176 18.19 -14.28 59.23
C LEU A 176 17.01 -13.39 58.91
N ASN A 177 17.15 -12.45 58.01
CA ASN A 177 16.15 -11.44 57.77
C ASN A 177 15.82 -11.31 56.28
N VAL A 178 14.55 -11.01 56.00
CA VAL A 178 14.03 -10.59 54.69
C VAL A 178 13.19 -9.35 54.82
N ARG A 179 13.14 -8.54 53.80
CA ARG A 179 12.20 -7.43 53.68
C ARG A 179 11.07 -7.88 52.76
N ILE A 180 9.84 -7.86 53.30
CA ILE A 180 8.63 -8.34 52.60
C ILE A 180 7.68 -7.16 52.41
N ASN A 181 7.40 -6.77 51.19
CA ASN A 181 6.51 -5.63 50.89
C ASN A 181 6.86 -4.34 51.64
N GLY A 182 8.15 -4.09 51.83
CA GLY A 182 8.66 -2.92 52.53
C GLY A 182 8.99 -3.10 54.03
N GLU A 183 8.57 -4.19 54.65
CA GLU A 183 8.81 -4.46 56.09
C GLU A 183 9.89 -5.53 56.30
N ILE A 184 10.89 -5.24 57.17
CA ILE A 184 11.93 -6.23 57.50
C ILE A 184 11.36 -7.21 58.54
N LYS A 185 11.42 -8.50 58.25
CA LYS A 185 10.94 -9.61 59.07
C LYS A 185 12.03 -10.67 59.23
N GLU A 186 12.04 -11.33 60.39
CA GLU A 186 12.92 -12.46 60.69
C GLU A 186 12.39 -13.71 59.94
N ILE A 187 13.29 -14.53 59.38
CA ILE A 187 12.96 -15.78 58.76
C ILE A 187 12.74 -16.85 59.83
N THR A 188 11.51 -16.95 60.31
CA THR A 188 11.12 -17.99 61.30
C THR A 188 10.82 -19.33 60.61
N HIS A 189 10.88 -20.44 61.34
CA HIS A 189 10.54 -21.77 60.83
C HIS A 189 9.04 -21.78 60.42
N GLY A 190 8.77 -22.19 59.16
CA GLY A 190 7.42 -22.27 58.68
C GLY A 190 6.83 -20.94 58.14
N LEU A 191 7.61 -19.89 58.06
CA LEU A 191 7.18 -18.61 57.48
C LEU A 191 6.55 -18.85 56.08
N LYS A 192 5.35 -18.31 55.90
CA LYS A 192 4.59 -18.40 54.63
C LYS A 192 3.81 -17.11 54.38
N LEU A 193 3.65 -16.75 53.13
CA LEU A 193 2.87 -15.60 52.71
C LEU A 193 1.53 -16.04 52.12
N ASP A 194 0.64 -15.02 51.92
CA ASP A 194 -0.65 -15.27 51.29
C ASP A 194 -0.43 -15.63 49.79
N ARG A 195 -0.90 -16.80 49.38
CA ARG A 195 -0.71 -17.35 48.02
C ARG A 195 -1.34 -16.52 46.92
N TYR A 196 -2.40 -15.78 47.23
CA TYR A 196 -3.18 -15.05 46.24
C TYR A 196 -2.75 -13.57 46.07
N LYS A 197 -1.93 -13.05 47.01
CA LYS A 197 -1.39 -11.70 46.95
C LYS A 197 -0.05 -11.68 46.22
N THR A 198 0.22 -10.55 45.56
CA THR A 198 1.53 -10.25 44.98
C THR A 198 2.50 -9.82 46.07
N HIS A 199 3.72 -10.35 46.05
CA HIS A 199 4.74 -10.05 47.04
C HIS A 199 6.04 -9.59 46.38
N ASN A 200 6.72 -8.65 47.04
CA ASN A 200 8.12 -8.29 46.83
C ASN A 200 8.90 -8.84 48.02
N ILE A 201 9.95 -9.59 47.78
CA ILE A 201 10.80 -10.17 48.81
C ILE A 201 12.24 -9.84 48.47
N GLU A 202 12.88 -9.10 49.39
CA GLU A 202 14.28 -8.77 49.31
C GLU A 202 14.99 -9.45 50.51
N LEU A 203 16.09 -10.16 50.21
CA LEU A 203 16.95 -10.76 51.22
C LEU A 203 17.82 -9.72 51.87
N VAL A 204 17.86 -9.61 53.19
CA VAL A 204 18.81 -8.78 53.93
C VAL A 204 20.12 -9.55 54.04
N VAL A 205 21.11 -9.11 53.24
CA VAL A 205 22.42 -9.77 53.18
C VAL A 205 23.33 -9.32 54.33
N ASP A 206 23.39 -8.00 54.56
CA ASP A 206 24.22 -7.45 55.67
C ASP A 206 23.60 -6.13 56.14
N LYS A 207 24.02 -5.70 57.37
CA LYS A 207 23.56 -4.50 58.05
C LYS A 207 24.71 -3.91 58.88
N PHE A 208 25.16 -2.71 58.57
CA PHE A 208 26.25 -2.02 59.24
C PHE A 208 26.22 -0.52 59.01
N ARG A 209 27.08 0.20 59.74
CA ARG A 209 27.43 1.57 59.42
C ARG A 209 28.72 1.53 58.60
N VAL A 210 28.75 2.29 57.47
CA VAL A 210 29.84 2.15 56.49
C VAL A 210 31.23 2.38 57.05
N GLU A 211 31.35 3.29 58.04
CA GLU A 211 32.63 3.63 58.70
C GLU A 211 33.13 2.51 59.64
N ASP A 212 32.24 1.68 60.17
CA ASP A 212 32.57 0.68 61.17
C ASP A 212 33.06 -0.66 60.55
N VAL A 213 33.15 -0.75 59.22
CA VAL A 213 33.48 -2.03 58.53
C VAL A 213 34.75 -1.92 57.73
N THR A 214 35.49 -3.03 57.67
CA THR A 214 36.67 -3.12 56.84
C THR A 214 36.31 -3.16 55.35
N ASP A 215 37.20 -2.67 54.51
CA ASP A 215 37.06 -2.70 53.05
C ASP A 215 36.72 -4.08 52.49
N LYS A 216 37.34 -5.10 53.07
CA LYS A 216 37.10 -6.52 52.69
C LYS A 216 35.64 -6.90 52.96
N ARG A 217 35.09 -6.59 54.14
CA ARG A 217 33.71 -6.91 54.49
C ARG A 217 32.71 -6.17 53.60
N LEU A 218 32.97 -4.90 53.30
CA LEU A 218 32.15 -4.12 52.40
C LEU A 218 32.12 -4.74 51.00
N HIS A 219 33.28 -5.08 50.50
CA HIS A 219 33.42 -5.77 49.21
C HIS A 219 32.70 -7.12 49.17
N ASP A 220 32.92 -7.97 50.18
CA ASP A 220 32.29 -9.30 50.26
C ASP A 220 30.75 -9.18 50.35
N SER A 221 30.24 -8.20 51.12
CA SER A 221 28.79 -7.98 51.24
C SER A 221 28.14 -7.44 49.97
N VAL A 222 28.83 -6.59 49.22
CA VAL A 222 28.38 -6.11 47.90
C VAL A 222 28.33 -7.27 46.92
N LEU A 223 29.38 -8.08 46.78
CA LEU A 223 29.41 -9.21 45.90
C LEU A 223 28.33 -10.25 46.25
N MET A 224 28.16 -10.58 47.52
CA MET A 224 27.14 -11.50 48.01
C MET A 224 25.73 -11.01 47.68
N SER A 225 25.49 -9.66 47.85
CA SER A 225 24.20 -9.07 47.54
C SER A 225 23.90 -9.13 46.05
N LEU A 226 24.89 -8.85 45.19
CA LEU A 226 24.75 -8.95 43.74
C LEU A 226 24.51 -10.38 43.29
N ASP A 227 25.21 -11.36 43.86
CA ASP A 227 25.09 -12.77 43.52
C ASP A 227 23.73 -13.37 43.97
N GLN A 228 23.23 -13.00 45.14
CA GLN A 228 21.91 -13.46 45.61
C GLN A 228 20.74 -12.74 44.87
N GLY A 229 20.97 -11.53 44.36
CA GLY A 229 19.99 -10.76 43.60
C GLY A 229 20.14 -10.81 42.08
N ASP A 230 20.85 -11.80 41.56
CA ASP A 230 21.05 -11.99 40.10
C ASP A 230 21.61 -10.70 39.42
N GLY A 231 22.70 -10.15 39.97
CA GLY A 231 23.37 -8.94 39.48
C GLY A 231 22.73 -7.63 39.95
N VAL A 232 21.74 -7.68 40.83
CA VAL A 232 21.03 -6.52 41.35
C VAL A 232 21.16 -6.51 42.89
N MET A 233 21.51 -5.37 43.43
CA MET A 233 21.45 -5.10 44.87
C MET A 233 20.70 -3.80 45.17
N MET A 234 20.24 -3.67 46.39
CA MET A 234 19.59 -2.48 46.89
C MET A 234 20.26 -2.04 48.18
N VAL A 235 20.41 -0.75 48.36
CA VAL A 235 20.88 -0.15 49.59
C VAL A 235 19.74 0.64 50.22
N LEU A 236 19.36 0.27 51.43
CA LEU A 236 18.35 0.95 52.24
C LEU A 236 19.02 1.66 53.41
N GLU A 237 18.82 2.96 53.55
CA GLU A 237 19.22 3.70 54.76
C GLU A 237 18.23 3.38 55.89
N ALA A 238 18.73 3.28 57.14
CA ALA A 238 17.88 2.89 58.27
C ALA A 238 16.70 3.83 58.51
N ASP A 239 16.85 5.09 58.10
CA ASP A 239 15.89 6.19 58.35
C ASP A 239 15.05 6.53 57.12
N THR A 240 15.17 5.78 56.01
CA THR A 240 14.41 6.04 54.78
C THR A 240 13.55 4.84 54.39
N PRO A 241 12.32 5.04 53.86
CA PRO A 241 11.46 3.94 53.45
C PRO A 241 11.85 3.34 52.11
N GLU A 242 12.58 4.06 51.24
CA GLU A 242 12.86 3.68 49.90
C GLU A 242 14.32 3.29 49.67
N PRO A 243 14.59 2.08 49.12
CA PRO A 243 15.91 1.65 48.77
C PRO A 243 16.37 2.24 47.45
N ARG A 244 17.70 2.44 47.32
CA ARG A 244 18.33 2.74 46.04
C ARG A 244 18.90 1.47 45.41
N TYR A 245 18.69 1.33 44.10
CA TYR A 245 19.13 0.17 43.32
C TYR A 245 20.52 0.38 42.74
N PHE A 246 21.32 -0.68 42.76
CA PHE A 246 22.60 -0.83 42.07
C PHE A 246 22.59 -2.14 41.29
N SER A 247 23.06 -2.13 40.06
CA SER A 247 22.92 -3.29 39.18
C SER A 247 24.08 -3.42 38.19
N ARG A 248 24.49 -4.64 37.96
CA ARG A 248 25.33 -5.03 36.81
C ARG A 248 24.56 -4.92 35.48
N HIS A 249 23.23 -4.90 35.52
CA HIS A 249 22.33 -4.74 34.36
C HIS A 249 21.88 -3.28 34.21
N LEU A 250 21.37 -2.95 33.05
CA LEU A 250 20.81 -1.62 32.75
C LEU A 250 19.55 -1.39 33.60
N MET A 251 19.62 -0.52 34.57
CA MET A 251 18.55 -0.31 35.56
C MET A 251 18.40 1.15 35.95
N CYS A 252 17.17 1.54 36.24
CA CYS A 252 16.88 2.84 36.86
C CYS A 252 17.25 2.81 38.36
N PRO A 253 18.13 3.69 38.80
CA PRO A 253 18.59 3.68 40.21
C PRO A 253 17.51 4.08 41.22
N VAL A 254 16.40 4.72 40.76
CA VAL A 254 15.31 5.18 41.63
C VAL A 254 14.18 4.14 41.68
N THR A 255 13.72 3.66 40.50
CA THR A 255 12.54 2.79 40.41
C THR A 255 12.86 1.29 40.41
N GLY A 256 14.12 0.92 40.21
CA GLY A 256 14.55 -0.47 40.06
C GLY A 256 14.02 -1.19 38.80
N ILE A 257 13.44 -0.44 37.86
CA ILE A 257 13.06 -0.96 36.54
C ILE A 257 14.32 -1.29 35.77
N SER A 258 14.43 -2.51 35.27
CA SER A 258 15.58 -2.98 34.49
C SER A 258 15.13 -3.31 33.06
N TYR A 259 16.00 -2.99 32.10
CA TYR A 259 15.86 -3.44 30.72
C TYR A 259 16.92 -4.50 30.40
N ASN A 260 16.58 -5.42 29.52
CA ASN A 260 17.56 -6.33 28.93
C ASN A 260 18.59 -5.55 28.13
N GLU A 261 19.78 -6.11 27.94
CA GLU A 261 20.79 -5.49 27.07
C GLU A 261 20.20 -5.23 25.69
N PRO A 262 20.33 -4.01 25.14
CA PRO A 262 19.75 -3.67 23.88
C PRO A 262 20.46 -4.41 22.74
N ALA A 263 19.68 -5.16 21.99
CA ALA A 263 20.12 -5.84 20.78
C ALA A 263 19.25 -5.40 19.59
N PRO A 264 19.68 -5.54 18.34
CA PRO A 264 18.89 -5.09 17.19
C PRO A 264 17.47 -5.65 17.15
N HIS A 265 17.22 -6.83 17.68
CA HIS A 265 15.88 -7.44 17.75
C HIS A 265 14.97 -6.76 18.80
N THR A 266 15.52 -6.05 19.80
CA THR A 266 14.77 -5.25 20.77
C THR A 266 14.02 -4.08 20.09
N PHE A 267 14.55 -3.60 18.98
CA PHE A 267 13.98 -2.50 18.19
C PHE A 267 13.26 -2.99 16.93
N SER A 268 12.99 -4.29 16.81
CA SER A 268 12.31 -4.88 15.68
C SER A 268 10.85 -5.16 15.99
N PHE A 269 9.95 -4.55 15.24
CA PHE A 269 8.51 -4.83 15.32
C PHE A 269 8.13 -6.20 14.69
N ASN A 270 9.08 -6.89 14.02
CA ASN A 270 8.93 -8.25 13.52
C ASN A 270 9.41 -9.31 14.52
N SER A 271 10.02 -8.88 15.63
CA SER A 271 10.49 -9.76 16.69
C SER A 271 9.58 -9.66 17.92
N PRO A 272 9.21 -10.78 18.58
CA PRO A 272 8.46 -10.75 19.83
C PRO A 272 9.15 -9.93 20.94
N MET A 273 10.47 -9.77 20.85
CA MET A 273 11.25 -8.99 21.82
C MET A 273 11.01 -7.48 21.71
N GLY A 274 10.68 -6.97 20.50
CA GLY A 274 10.49 -5.54 20.25
C GLY A 274 9.07 -5.16 19.87
N ALA A 275 8.26 -6.09 19.38
CA ALA A 275 6.90 -5.84 18.91
C ALA A 275 5.95 -5.41 20.05
N CYS A 276 5.10 -4.42 19.78
CA CYS A 276 3.99 -4.08 20.67
C CYS A 276 3.09 -5.30 20.88
N PRO A 277 2.82 -5.71 22.12
CA PRO A 277 2.01 -6.91 22.40
C PRO A 277 0.55 -6.75 21.96
N HIS A 278 0.00 -5.55 21.99
CA HIS A 278 -1.39 -5.29 21.63
C HIS A 278 -1.66 -5.45 20.12
N CYS A 279 -0.85 -4.83 19.27
CA CYS A 279 -0.99 -4.92 17.82
C CYS A 279 -0.06 -5.95 17.15
N ASN A 280 0.71 -6.71 17.92
CA ASN A 280 1.68 -7.69 17.41
C ASN A 280 2.65 -7.10 16.35
N GLY A 281 3.06 -5.84 16.53
CA GLY A 281 3.99 -5.15 15.63
C GLY A 281 3.34 -4.61 14.35
N LEU A 282 2.02 -4.59 14.23
CA LEU A 282 1.32 -4.04 13.06
C LEU A 282 1.21 -2.51 13.11
N GLY A 283 1.22 -1.90 14.30
CA GLY A 283 1.08 -0.46 14.50
C GLY A 283 -0.36 0.04 14.42
N GLU A 284 -1.26 -0.81 13.98
CA GLU A 284 -2.67 -0.53 13.81
C GLU A 284 -3.50 -1.72 14.28
N ILE A 285 -4.73 -1.45 14.62
CA ILE A 285 -5.74 -2.44 14.97
C ILE A 285 -6.91 -2.33 13.99
N SER A 286 -7.47 -3.46 13.62
CA SER A 286 -8.69 -3.48 12.82
C SER A 286 -9.89 -3.31 13.74
N SER A 287 -10.72 -2.34 13.48
CA SER A 287 -12.02 -2.14 14.13
C SER A 287 -13.13 -2.14 13.09
N ILE A 288 -14.35 -2.37 13.51
CA ILE A 288 -15.51 -2.25 12.64
C ILE A 288 -16.01 -0.80 12.70
N ASP A 289 -16.10 -0.13 11.56
CA ASP A 289 -16.63 1.22 11.46
C ASP A 289 -18.15 1.22 11.55
N ILE A 290 -18.68 1.71 12.68
CA ILE A 290 -20.14 1.76 12.94
C ILE A 290 -20.86 2.61 11.89
N ARG A 291 -20.24 3.66 11.35
CA ARG A 291 -20.82 4.49 10.30
C ARG A 291 -21.00 3.75 8.97
N LYS A 292 -20.17 2.72 8.74
CA LYS A 292 -20.35 1.83 7.59
C LYS A 292 -21.38 0.74 7.86
N LEU A 293 -21.54 0.33 9.13
CA LEU A 293 -22.61 -0.59 9.51
C LEU A 293 -23.98 0.07 9.42
N ILE A 294 -24.06 1.35 9.81
CA ILE A 294 -25.29 2.15 9.83
C ILE A 294 -25.05 3.41 8.98
N PRO A 295 -25.11 3.29 7.64
CA PRO A 295 -24.85 4.43 6.76
C PRO A 295 -25.97 5.48 6.77
N ASP A 296 -27.21 5.06 7.08
CA ASP A 296 -28.38 5.92 7.16
C ASP A 296 -29.19 5.58 8.45
N PRO A 297 -29.00 6.34 9.54
CA PRO A 297 -29.67 6.09 10.79
C PRO A 297 -31.19 6.37 10.78
N SER A 298 -31.71 7.07 9.77
CA SER A 298 -33.15 7.28 9.60
C SER A 298 -33.90 6.01 9.17
N LEU A 299 -33.16 5.00 8.69
CA LEU A 299 -33.75 3.71 8.34
C LEU A 299 -33.92 2.81 9.58
N SER A 300 -34.99 2.05 9.58
CA SER A 300 -35.20 1.00 10.60
C SER A 300 -34.38 -0.26 10.29
N ILE A 301 -34.15 -1.09 11.30
CA ILE A 301 -33.47 -2.40 11.16
C ILE A 301 -34.20 -3.27 10.14
N ARG A 302 -35.55 -3.29 10.14
CA ARG A 302 -36.38 -4.04 9.18
C ARG A 302 -36.16 -3.58 7.74
N LYS A 303 -35.98 -2.29 7.52
CA LYS A 303 -35.74 -1.69 6.19
C LYS A 303 -34.29 -1.80 5.71
N GLY A 304 -33.38 -2.35 6.53
CA GLY A 304 -31.96 -2.56 6.21
C GLY A 304 -31.04 -1.46 6.73
N GLY A 305 -31.43 -0.74 7.79
CA GLY A 305 -30.61 0.30 8.42
C GLY A 305 -29.26 -0.21 8.95
N ILE A 306 -29.16 -1.54 9.24
CA ILE A 306 -27.87 -2.21 9.47
C ILE A 306 -27.46 -2.91 8.16
N GLU A 307 -26.58 -2.27 7.39
CA GLU A 307 -26.27 -2.65 6.00
C GLU A 307 -25.81 -4.11 5.82
N PRO A 308 -24.89 -4.69 6.63
CA PRO A 308 -24.47 -6.08 6.45
C PRO A 308 -25.56 -7.11 6.67
N LEU A 309 -26.62 -6.80 7.41
CA LEU A 309 -27.78 -7.66 7.59
C LEU A 309 -28.77 -7.56 6.43
N GLY A 310 -28.80 -6.38 5.76
CA GLY A 310 -29.74 -6.06 4.70
C GLY A 310 -31.18 -5.94 5.23
N LYS A 311 -32.18 -5.99 4.31
CA LYS A 311 -33.61 -5.99 4.68
C LYS A 311 -33.93 -7.24 5.47
N TYR A 312 -34.95 -7.12 6.34
CA TYR A 312 -35.43 -8.22 7.20
C TYR A 312 -35.57 -9.54 6.43
N LYS A 313 -35.03 -10.56 7.02
CA LYS A 313 -35.16 -11.95 6.59
C LYS A 313 -35.53 -12.78 7.81
N ASN A 314 -36.30 -13.84 7.59
CA ASN A 314 -36.69 -14.75 8.67
C ASN A 314 -35.51 -15.68 9.04
N ILE A 315 -34.43 -15.12 9.61
CA ILE A 315 -33.20 -15.80 10.01
C ILE A 315 -32.84 -15.48 11.46
N TRP A 316 -32.06 -16.36 12.05
CA TRP A 316 -31.67 -16.40 13.45
C TRP A 316 -31.24 -15.07 14.06
N ILE A 317 -30.41 -14.30 13.36
CA ILE A 317 -29.90 -13.03 13.89
C ILE A 317 -30.99 -11.98 14.09
N PHE A 318 -31.99 -11.93 13.18
CA PHE A 318 -33.10 -11.00 13.34
C PHE A 318 -33.99 -11.35 14.49
N TRP A 319 -34.21 -12.66 14.82
CA TRP A 319 -34.96 -13.08 15.99
C TRP A 319 -34.29 -12.69 17.30
N GLN A 320 -32.95 -12.78 17.36
CA GLN A 320 -32.17 -12.33 18.51
C GLN A 320 -32.31 -10.82 18.72
N ILE A 321 -32.20 -10.04 17.63
CA ILE A 321 -32.35 -8.57 17.68
C ILE A 321 -33.80 -8.22 18.08
N GLU A 322 -34.82 -8.97 17.62
CA GLU A 322 -36.20 -8.77 17.98
C GLU A 322 -36.43 -9.01 19.48
N ALA A 323 -35.84 -10.05 20.07
CA ALA A 323 -35.89 -10.30 21.49
C ALA A 323 -35.21 -9.21 22.34
N ILE A 324 -34.14 -8.60 21.84
CA ILE A 324 -33.49 -7.42 22.45
C ILE A 324 -34.42 -6.22 22.37
N ALA A 325 -35.03 -6.00 21.20
CA ALA A 325 -35.95 -4.90 20.96
C ALA A 325 -37.16 -4.93 21.91
N GLU A 326 -37.83 -6.07 22.03
CA GLU A 326 -38.95 -6.28 22.96
C GLU A 326 -38.57 -5.97 24.42
N LYS A 327 -37.38 -6.40 24.84
CA LYS A 327 -36.86 -6.18 26.20
C LYS A 327 -36.50 -4.74 26.51
N ASN A 328 -36.07 -3.97 25.49
CA ASN A 328 -35.58 -2.60 25.64
C ASN A 328 -36.57 -1.55 25.10
N GLY A 329 -37.84 -1.92 24.80
CA GLY A 329 -38.90 -0.99 24.46
C GLY A 329 -38.86 -0.35 23.09
N PHE A 330 -38.23 -0.97 22.10
CA PHE A 330 -38.23 -0.56 20.69
C PHE A 330 -38.66 -1.74 19.78
N THR A 331 -38.88 -1.47 18.51
CA THR A 331 -39.24 -2.48 17.50
C THR A 331 -38.25 -2.48 16.34
N LEU A 332 -38.26 -3.54 15.52
CA LEU A 332 -37.46 -3.58 14.31
C LEU A 332 -37.87 -2.49 13.27
N ASP A 333 -39.01 -1.86 13.43
CA ASP A 333 -39.51 -0.78 12.58
C ASP A 333 -39.11 0.62 13.09
N THR A 334 -38.57 0.72 14.30
CA THR A 334 -38.08 1.98 14.88
C THR A 334 -36.84 2.44 14.09
N PRO A 335 -36.74 3.70 13.63
CA PRO A 335 -35.53 4.27 13.07
C PRO A 335 -34.34 4.09 14.02
N ILE A 336 -33.17 3.83 13.49
CA ILE A 336 -31.98 3.55 14.34
C ILE A 336 -31.61 4.77 15.20
N GLU A 337 -31.83 5.98 14.68
CA GLU A 337 -31.58 7.24 15.43
C GLU A 337 -32.51 7.43 16.64
N ASP A 338 -33.68 6.79 16.63
CA ASP A 338 -34.66 6.84 17.72
C ASP A 338 -34.48 5.70 18.75
N ILE A 339 -33.56 4.73 18.49
CA ILE A 339 -33.28 3.64 19.43
C ILE A 339 -32.41 4.17 20.58
N PRO A 340 -32.77 3.89 21.85
CA PRO A 340 -31.94 4.28 23.00
C PRO A 340 -30.50 3.77 22.83
N GLU A 341 -29.50 4.61 23.09
CA GLU A 341 -28.08 4.31 22.90
C GLU A 341 -27.65 3.01 23.60
N GLU A 342 -28.14 2.77 24.81
CA GLU A 342 -27.84 1.54 25.56
C GLU A 342 -28.39 0.30 24.85
N ALA A 343 -29.58 0.38 24.28
CA ALA A 343 -30.22 -0.70 23.54
C ALA A 343 -29.48 -0.93 22.18
N LEU A 344 -29.11 0.13 21.49
CA LEU A 344 -28.34 0.05 20.25
C LEU A 344 -26.97 -0.57 20.51
N ASN A 345 -26.31 -0.24 21.63
CA ASN A 345 -25.04 -0.86 22.02
C ASN A 345 -25.18 -2.36 22.27
N LYS A 346 -26.29 -2.82 22.87
CA LYS A 346 -26.58 -4.25 23.00
C LYS A 346 -26.76 -4.94 21.64
N VAL A 347 -27.38 -4.27 20.68
CA VAL A 347 -27.51 -4.80 19.30
C VAL A 347 -26.15 -4.84 18.59
N LEU A 348 -25.32 -3.83 18.76
CA LEU A 348 -24.03 -3.73 18.05
C LEU A 348 -22.96 -4.64 18.68
N TYR A 349 -22.77 -4.58 19.97
CA TYR A 349 -21.65 -5.24 20.68
C TYR A 349 -22.05 -6.51 21.42
N GLY A 350 -23.36 -6.80 21.50
CA GLY A 350 -23.88 -7.97 22.21
C GLY A 350 -24.29 -7.70 23.63
N SER A 351 -24.83 -8.74 24.26
CA SER A 351 -25.30 -8.74 25.63
C SER A 351 -25.09 -10.11 26.27
N ASP A 352 -24.57 -10.13 27.50
CA ASP A 352 -24.46 -11.34 28.32
C ASP A 352 -25.80 -11.76 28.89
N GLU A 353 -26.86 -10.97 28.66
CA GLU A 353 -28.21 -11.28 29.11
C GLU A 353 -28.77 -12.49 28.35
N ILE A 354 -29.39 -13.40 29.08
CA ILE A 354 -30.06 -14.55 28.48
C ILE A 354 -31.32 -14.06 27.77
N LEU A 355 -31.37 -14.26 26.46
CA LEU A 355 -32.52 -13.95 25.62
C LEU A 355 -33.44 -15.17 25.51
N LYS A 356 -34.73 -14.94 25.63
CA LYS A 356 -35.77 -15.93 25.38
C LYS A 356 -36.33 -15.73 23.98
N LEU A 357 -36.10 -16.67 23.08
CA LEU A 357 -36.65 -16.64 21.73
C LEU A 357 -38.03 -17.36 21.71
N SER A 358 -39.09 -16.61 21.43
CA SER A 358 -40.48 -17.13 21.51
C SER A 358 -41.08 -17.47 20.15
N ASN A 359 -40.55 -16.96 19.03
CA ASN A 359 -41.13 -17.12 17.70
C ASN A 359 -40.14 -17.77 16.70
N THR A 360 -39.96 -19.09 16.76
CA THR A 360 -39.16 -19.79 15.73
C THR A 360 -40.10 -20.38 14.65
N PRO A 361 -39.75 -20.27 13.34
CA PRO A 361 -40.59 -20.75 12.23
C PRO A 361 -40.80 -22.26 12.19
N LEU A 362 -40.08 -23.03 13.01
CA LEU A 362 -40.14 -24.48 13.07
C LEU A 362 -41.30 -25.03 13.96
N GLY A 363 -42.16 -24.13 14.50
CA GLY A 363 -43.31 -24.58 15.31
C GLY A 363 -42.96 -25.37 16.58
N MET A 364 -41.69 -25.39 16.98
CA MET A 364 -41.24 -26.03 18.20
C MET A 364 -41.42 -25.08 19.38
N THR A 365 -42.27 -25.44 20.32
CA THR A 365 -42.51 -24.74 21.58
C THR A 365 -41.36 -24.83 22.61
N SER A 366 -40.12 -24.91 22.14
CA SER A 366 -38.96 -24.90 23.04
C SER A 366 -38.39 -23.51 23.17
N ASN A 367 -38.40 -22.97 24.38
CA ASN A 367 -37.72 -21.72 24.71
C ASN A 367 -36.19 -21.92 24.57
N TYR A 368 -35.58 -21.27 23.61
CA TYR A 368 -34.10 -21.22 23.51
C TYR A 368 -33.59 -20.08 24.38
N PHE A 369 -32.67 -20.38 25.27
CA PHE A 369 -31.97 -19.40 26.10
C PHE A 369 -30.55 -19.26 25.59
N MET A 370 -30.17 -18.05 25.21
CA MET A 370 -28.81 -17.79 24.73
C MET A 370 -28.44 -16.34 24.84
N THR A 371 -27.13 -16.07 24.79
CA THR A 371 -26.55 -14.73 24.73
C THR A 371 -26.43 -14.27 23.30
N PHE A 372 -26.41 -12.97 23.06
CA PHE A 372 -26.23 -12.38 21.75
C PHE A 372 -24.84 -11.78 21.64
N GLU A 373 -24.08 -12.26 20.67
CA GLU A 373 -22.69 -11.81 20.43
C GLU A 373 -22.56 -10.39 19.83
N GLY A 374 -23.65 -9.84 19.30
CA GLY A 374 -23.66 -8.54 18.64
C GLY A 374 -23.34 -8.57 17.15
N VAL A 375 -23.84 -7.56 16.44
CA VAL A 375 -23.65 -7.43 14.98
C VAL A 375 -22.18 -7.23 14.63
N VAL A 376 -21.41 -6.52 15.44
CA VAL A 376 -19.97 -6.27 15.23
C VAL A 376 -19.20 -7.60 15.20
N ASN A 377 -19.45 -8.48 16.18
CA ASN A 377 -18.81 -9.79 16.23
C ASN A 377 -19.32 -10.71 15.11
N PHE A 378 -20.62 -10.62 14.78
CA PHE A 378 -21.18 -11.34 13.64
C PHE A 378 -20.47 -10.97 12.33
N VAL A 379 -20.26 -9.69 12.07
CA VAL A 379 -19.52 -9.19 10.89
C VAL A 379 -18.05 -9.61 10.96
N GLY A 380 -17.43 -9.57 12.13
CA GLY A 380 -16.07 -10.05 12.36
C GLY A 380 -15.88 -11.53 12.02
N ASN A 381 -16.89 -12.36 12.33
CA ASN A 381 -16.87 -13.81 12.15
C ASN A 381 -17.50 -14.30 10.83
N ILE A 382 -17.90 -13.42 9.95
CA ILE A 382 -18.57 -13.76 8.67
C ILE A 382 -17.77 -14.74 7.79
N GLU A 383 -16.44 -14.78 7.94
CA GLU A 383 -15.57 -15.74 7.25
C GLU A 383 -15.90 -17.20 7.59
N VAL A 384 -16.27 -17.44 8.84
CA VAL A 384 -16.59 -18.79 9.34
C VAL A 384 -17.93 -19.28 8.78
N ILE A 385 -18.87 -18.37 8.56
CA ILE A 385 -20.26 -18.68 8.17
C ILE A 385 -20.39 -18.86 6.65
N ASN A 386 -19.72 -18.04 5.83
CA ASN A 386 -19.90 -17.97 4.37
C ASN A 386 -18.75 -18.56 3.53
N GLY A 387 -17.76 -19.22 4.16
CA GLY A 387 -16.56 -19.74 3.50
C GLY A 387 -15.52 -18.66 3.19
N LYS A 388 -14.25 -19.03 3.32
CA LYS A 388 -13.08 -18.10 3.36
C LYS A 388 -13.01 -17.02 2.26
N LYS A 389 -13.51 -17.27 1.03
CA LYS A 389 -13.34 -16.28 -0.08
C LYS A 389 -14.43 -15.20 -0.13
N ASN A 390 -15.64 -15.49 0.27
CA ASN A 390 -16.74 -14.51 0.22
C ASN A 390 -16.92 -13.74 1.53
N GLY A 391 -16.68 -14.37 2.66
CA GLY A 391 -16.76 -13.75 3.98
C GLY A 391 -15.71 -12.67 4.20
N SER A 392 -14.47 -12.92 3.81
CA SER A 392 -13.37 -11.94 3.91
C SER A 392 -13.67 -10.64 3.16
N ARG A 393 -14.18 -10.74 1.93
CA ARG A 393 -14.52 -9.54 1.13
C ARG A 393 -15.65 -8.71 1.75
N MET A 394 -16.63 -9.37 2.36
CA MET A 394 -17.76 -8.71 3.01
C MET A 394 -17.29 -8.00 4.29
N ARG A 395 -16.48 -8.66 5.10
CA ARG A 395 -15.88 -8.06 6.31
C ARG A 395 -15.02 -6.84 5.98
N ASP A 396 -14.15 -6.93 4.97
CA ASP A 396 -13.20 -5.87 4.60
C ASP A 396 -13.89 -4.54 4.20
N GLN A 397 -15.17 -4.58 3.81
CA GLN A 397 -15.95 -3.36 3.53
C GLN A 397 -16.25 -2.55 4.78
N TYR A 398 -16.41 -3.21 5.94
CA TYR A 398 -16.81 -2.59 7.21
C TYR A 398 -15.63 -2.34 8.15
N VAL A 399 -14.45 -2.89 7.83
CA VAL A 399 -13.24 -2.70 8.63
C VAL A 399 -12.64 -1.33 8.37
N GLN A 400 -12.19 -0.68 9.44
CA GLN A 400 -11.25 0.42 9.42
C GLN A 400 -9.99 0.03 10.20
N TYR A 401 -8.89 0.71 9.92
CA TYR A 401 -7.63 0.50 10.59
C TYR A 401 -7.25 1.77 11.34
N ASP A 402 -7.23 1.68 12.65
CA ASP A 402 -6.88 2.78 13.54
C ASP A 402 -5.48 2.56 14.11
N ALA A 403 -4.79 3.65 14.44
CA ALA A 403 -3.51 3.56 15.12
C ALA A 403 -3.68 2.82 16.45
N CYS A 404 -2.78 1.87 16.73
CA CYS A 404 -2.82 1.12 17.99
C CYS A 404 -2.74 2.07 19.19
N PRO A 405 -3.69 2.05 20.12
CA PRO A 405 -3.72 2.98 21.26
C PRO A 405 -2.54 2.81 22.21
N GLU A 406 -1.95 1.62 22.28
CA GLU A 406 -0.83 1.34 23.18
C GLU A 406 0.51 1.85 22.62
N CYS A 407 0.78 1.63 21.35
CA CYS A 407 2.04 2.06 20.73
C CYS A 407 1.93 3.34 19.91
N GLY A 408 0.75 3.93 19.74
CA GLY A 408 0.56 5.14 18.93
C GLY A 408 1.02 5.01 17.47
N GLY A 409 0.98 3.79 16.90
CA GLY A 409 1.44 3.54 15.53
C GLY A 409 2.93 3.23 15.37
N THR A 410 3.74 3.31 16.44
CA THR A 410 5.19 3.04 16.38
C THR A 410 5.54 1.57 16.19
N ARG A 411 4.58 0.65 16.38
CA ARG A 411 4.72 -0.81 16.26
C ARG A 411 5.56 -1.49 17.35
N LEU A 412 6.25 -0.72 18.17
CA LEU A 412 7.17 -1.19 19.19
C LEU A 412 6.54 -1.18 20.58
N LYS A 413 7.06 -2.01 21.47
CA LYS A 413 6.69 -1.99 22.86
C LYS A 413 7.32 -0.79 23.59
N LYS A 414 6.72 -0.44 24.73
CA LYS A 414 7.05 0.76 25.50
C LYS A 414 8.52 0.85 25.87
N GLU A 415 9.13 -0.24 26.32
CA GLU A 415 10.53 -0.27 26.75
C GLU A 415 11.50 0.06 25.59
N SER A 416 11.21 -0.39 24.37
CA SER A 416 12.03 -0.10 23.20
C SER A 416 12.02 1.38 22.81
N LEU A 417 10.94 2.10 23.12
CA LEU A 417 10.79 3.53 22.82
C LEU A 417 11.47 4.44 23.86
N TRP A 418 11.99 3.87 24.97
CA TRP A 418 12.72 4.64 25.97
C TRP A 418 14.25 4.60 25.78
N PHE A 419 14.72 4.01 24.67
CA PHE A 419 16.09 4.24 24.20
C PHE A 419 16.11 5.46 23.29
N ARG A 420 17.02 6.41 23.55
CA ARG A 420 17.09 7.69 22.84
C ARG A 420 18.49 7.97 22.32
N ILE A 421 18.54 8.66 21.20
CA ILE A 421 19.74 9.29 20.63
C ILE A 421 19.37 10.74 20.38
N ASP A 422 20.12 11.67 20.94
CA ASP A 422 19.81 13.10 20.88
C ASP A 422 18.34 13.39 21.22
N GLY A 423 17.84 12.81 22.32
CA GLY A 423 16.49 13.00 22.83
C GLY A 423 15.37 12.28 22.02
N LYS A 424 15.64 11.74 20.84
CA LYS A 424 14.65 11.07 20.01
C LYS A 424 14.73 9.54 20.09
N ASN A 425 13.59 8.87 20.12
CA ASN A 425 13.49 7.42 20.03
C ASN A 425 13.38 6.95 18.56
N ILE A 426 13.56 5.65 18.33
CA ILE A 426 13.51 5.06 16.98
C ILE A 426 12.15 5.24 16.30
N GLY A 427 11.05 5.23 17.05
CA GLY A 427 9.70 5.43 16.52
C GLY A 427 9.48 6.87 16.04
N GLU A 428 9.96 7.85 16.81
CA GLU A 428 9.95 9.27 16.46
C GLU A 428 10.78 9.52 15.19
N LEU A 429 11.98 8.95 15.09
CA LEU A 429 12.80 9.07 13.87
C LEU A 429 12.14 8.42 12.65
N ALA A 430 11.52 7.25 12.83
CA ALA A 430 10.83 6.59 11.73
C ALA A 430 9.56 7.33 11.27
N ALA A 431 9.00 8.20 12.10
CA ALA A 431 7.83 9.02 11.78
C ALA A 431 8.18 10.35 11.08
N LEU A 432 9.44 10.79 11.14
CA LEU A 432 9.91 11.94 10.37
C LEU A 432 9.82 11.65 8.88
N ASP A 433 9.58 12.69 8.08
CA ASP A 433 9.78 12.55 6.65
C ASP A 433 11.29 12.39 6.34
N ILE A 434 11.58 11.79 5.16
CA ILE A 434 12.95 11.45 4.78
C ILE A 434 13.84 12.69 4.73
N ARG A 435 13.30 13.87 4.35
CA ARG A 435 14.04 15.14 4.32
C ARG A 435 14.42 15.56 5.74
N GLU A 436 13.47 15.58 6.67
CA GLU A 436 13.71 15.92 8.08
C GLU A 436 14.70 14.94 8.72
N LEU A 437 14.51 13.63 8.42
CA LEU A 437 15.40 12.59 8.93
C LEU A 437 16.83 12.74 8.37
N SER A 438 16.98 13.05 7.08
CA SER A 438 18.28 13.30 6.45
C SER A 438 18.99 14.46 7.14
N SER A 439 18.30 15.60 7.32
CA SER A 439 18.86 16.77 8.01
C SER A 439 19.21 16.46 9.48
N PHE A 440 18.39 15.65 10.17
CA PHE A 440 18.70 15.22 11.54
C PHE A 440 19.99 14.38 11.59
N MET A 441 20.19 13.50 10.59
CA MET A 441 21.35 12.60 10.51
C MET A 441 22.65 13.30 10.04
N GLU A 442 22.57 14.45 9.36
CA GLU A 442 23.76 15.15 8.84
C GLU A 442 24.73 15.56 9.95
N ASN A 443 24.23 16.13 11.05
CA ASN A 443 25.06 16.70 12.13
C ASN A 443 24.89 15.97 13.46
N ILE A 444 24.39 14.74 13.46
CA ILE A 444 24.10 14.01 14.70
C ILE A 444 25.38 13.70 15.50
N GLU A 445 26.53 13.54 14.84
CA GLU A 445 27.81 13.25 15.49
C GLU A 445 28.29 14.35 16.42
N GLU A 446 27.97 15.62 16.12
CA GLU A 446 28.31 16.75 16.96
C GLU A 446 27.58 16.72 18.31
N ARG A 447 26.44 16.03 18.36
CA ARG A 447 25.57 15.89 19.53
C ARG A 447 25.74 14.55 20.24
N MET A 448 26.66 13.71 19.78
CA MET A 448 27.02 12.42 20.37
C MET A 448 28.28 12.52 21.22
N SER A 449 28.39 11.69 22.25
CA SER A 449 29.65 11.49 22.97
C SER A 449 30.71 10.85 22.07
N ASP A 450 31.99 11.04 22.39
CA ASP A 450 33.11 10.47 21.60
C ASP A 450 32.99 8.94 21.42
N LYS A 451 32.57 8.23 22.46
CA LYS A 451 32.31 6.80 22.40
C LYS A 451 31.20 6.45 21.42
N GLN A 452 30.09 7.18 21.46
CA GLN A 452 28.97 6.96 20.53
C GLN A 452 29.37 7.28 19.10
N ARG A 453 30.14 8.35 18.87
CA ARG A 453 30.62 8.77 17.56
C ARG A 453 31.47 7.67 16.88
N ILE A 454 32.41 7.09 17.61
CA ILE A 454 33.25 6.02 17.09
C ILE A 454 32.41 4.78 16.71
N ILE A 455 31.45 4.42 17.55
CA ILE A 455 30.61 3.24 17.34
C ILE A 455 29.62 3.47 16.18
N ALA A 456 29.10 4.69 16.03
CA ALA A 456 28.04 5.00 15.08
C ALA A 456 28.55 5.34 13.68
N SER A 457 29.81 5.69 13.49
CA SER A 457 30.38 6.28 12.26
C SER A 457 30.02 5.51 10.97
N GLU A 458 30.30 4.21 10.94
CA GLU A 458 29.99 3.38 9.75
C GLU A 458 28.48 3.19 9.54
N ILE A 459 27.72 3.08 10.64
CA ILE A 459 26.26 2.93 10.58
C ILE A 459 25.63 4.21 10.01
N LEU A 460 26.06 5.38 10.47
CA LEU A 460 25.57 6.68 10.01
C LEU A 460 25.89 6.92 8.55
N LYS A 461 27.07 6.51 8.08
CA LYS A 461 27.47 6.58 6.67
C LYS A 461 26.49 5.82 5.78
N GLU A 462 26.12 4.59 6.17
CA GLU A 462 25.18 3.77 5.42
C GLU A 462 23.74 4.34 5.46
N ILE A 463 23.30 4.87 6.62
CA ILE A 463 22.00 5.52 6.74
C ILE A 463 21.94 6.76 5.82
N ARG A 464 22.94 7.64 5.86
CA ARG A 464 23.02 8.85 5.04
C ARG A 464 23.01 8.54 3.54
N ALA A 465 23.79 7.54 3.12
CA ALA A 465 23.83 7.13 1.73
C ALA A 465 22.44 6.68 1.23
N ARG A 466 21.74 5.83 1.99
CA ARG A 466 20.40 5.35 1.63
C ARG A 466 19.34 6.44 1.67
N LEU A 467 19.40 7.34 2.65
CA LEU A 467 18.50 8.51 2.70
C LEU A 467 18.73 9.42 1.49
N GLY A 468 19.99 9.66 1.12
CA GLY A 468 20.36 10.43 -0.07
C GLY A 468 19.72 9.88 -1.34
N PHE A 469 19.78 8.56 -1.57
CA PHE A 469 19.15 7.95 -2.74
C PHE A 469 17.62 8.13 -2.76
N LEU A 470 16.96 8.07 -1.60
CA LEU A 470 15.52 8.33 -1.53
C LEU A 470 15.17 9.80 -1.86
N VAL A 471 16.01 10.74 -1.44
CA VAL A 471 15.85 12.16 -1.77
C VAL A 471 16.08 12.38 -3.28
N GLU A 472 17.11 11.74 -3.85
CA GLU A 472 17.44 11.84 -5.27
C GLU A 472 16.31 11.33 -6.18
N VAL A 473 15.62 10.25 -5.80
CA VAL A 473 14.47 9.74 -6.56
C VAL A 473 13.15 10.48 -6.26
N GLY A 474 13.18 11.59 -5.49
CA GLY A 474 12.02 12.42 -5.21
C GLY A 474 11.02 11.82 -4.22
N LEU A 475 11.49 11.04 -3.24
CA LEU A 475 10.67 10.42 -2.19
C LEU A 475 10.88 11.05 -0.80
N ASP A 476 11.38 12.25 -0.76
CA ASP A 476 11.77 13.00 0.45
C ASP A 476 10.59 13.33 1.40
N TYR A 477 9.37 13.30 0.88
CA TYR A 477 8.12 13.52 1.64
C TYR A 477 7.58 12.26 2.35
N LEU A 478 8.10 11.07 2.08
CA LEU A 478 7.70 9.84 2.73
C LEU A 478 8.32 9.71 4.12
N SER A 479 7.68 8.92 5.01
CA SER A 479 8.26 8.51 6.29
C SER A 479 8.65 7.03 6.28
N LEU A 480 9.63 6.64 7.09
CA LEU A 480 10.11 5.25 7.15
C LEU A 480 9.06 4.27 7.70
N ASN A 481 8.15 4.72 8.56
CA ASN A 481 7.10 3.90 9.15
C ASN A 481 5.89 3.71 8.22
N ARG A 482 5.83 4.41 7.06
CA ARG A 482 4.74 4.28 6.10
C ARG A 482 4.66 2.85 5.57
N GLY A 483 3.48 2.26 5.68
CA GLY A 483 3.23 0.88 5.25
C GLY A 483 3.30 0.71 3.73
N ALA A 484 3.98 -0.34 3.26
CA ALA A 484 4.16 -0.61 1.83
C ALA A 484 2.85 -0.72 1.04
N ARG A 485 1.79 -1.19 1.66
CA ARG A 485 0.44 -1.32 1.07
C ARG A 485 -0.24 0.02 0.75
N THR A 486 0.23 1.13 1.33
CA THR A 486 -0.32 2.48 1.14
C THR A 486 0.42 3.27 0.07
N LEU A 487 1.47 2.70 -0.50
CA LEU A 487 2.28 3.32 -1.54
C LEU A 487 1.58 3.21 -2.89
N SER A 488 1.72 4.26 -3.70
CA SER A 488 1.37 4.20 -5.13
C SER A 488 2.33 3.28 -5.88
N GLY A 489 1.95 2.87 -7.12
CA GLY A 489 2.81 2.05 -7.98
C GLY A 489 4.16 2.72 -8.23
N GLY A 490 4.16 3.99 -8.58
CA GLY A 490 5.38 4.76 -8.83
C GLY A 490 6.23 4.97 -7.57
N GLU A 491 5.63 5.24 -6.40
CA GLU A 491 6.38 5.32 -5.12
C GLU A 491 7.09 4.00 -4.80
N SER A 492 6.40 2.87 -4.95
CA SER A 492 6.96 1.54 -4.71
C SER A 492 8.10 1.22 -5.66
N GLN A 493 7.97 1.57 -6.94
CA GLN A 493 8.99 1.39 -7.96
C GLN A 493 10.25 2.22 -7.66
N ARG A 494 10.09 3.50 -7.31
CA ARG A 494 11.20 4.39 -6.95
C ARG A 494 11.93 3.97 -5.68
N ILE A 495 11.20 3.44 -4.67
CA ILE A 495 11.84 2.84 -3.49
C ILE A 495 12.75 1.67 -3.88
N ARG A 496 12.29 0.80 -4.77
CA ARG A 496 13.10 -0.31 -5.28
C ARG A 496 14.31 0.20 -6.06
N LEU A 497 14.12 1.22 -6.91
CA LEU A 497 15.23 1.85 -7.65
C LEU A 497 16.28 2.41 -6.68
N ALA A 498 15.88 3.20 -5.68
CA ALA A 498 16.77 3.73 -4.66
C ALA A 498 17.54 2.63 -3.92
N THR A 499 16.87 1.53 -3.59
CA THR A 499 17.50 0.36 -2.95
C THR A 499 18.54 -0.28 -3.87
N GLN A 500 18.28 -0.39 -5.19
CA GLN A 500 19.21 -0.96 -6.15
C GLN A 500 20.42 -0.06 -6.39
N ILE A 501 20.25 1.25 -6.48
CA ILE A 501 21.36 2.21 -6.53
C ILE A 501 22.24 2.04 -5.28
N GLY A 502 21.63 1.93 -4.11
CA GLY A 502 22.32 1.71 -2.85
C GLY A 502 23.08 0.38 -2.73
N SER A 503 22.71 -0.64 -3.51
CA SER A 503 23.39 -1.94 -3.51
C SER A 503 24.78 -1.93 -4.11
N LYS A 504 25.16 -0.88 -4.86
CA LYS A 504 26.45 -0.70 -5.55
C LYS A 504 26.82 -1.88 -6.47
N LEU A 505 25.82 -2.60 -7.00
CA LEU A 505 26.03 -3.67 -7.95
C LEU A 505 26.55 -3.10 -9.27
N VAL A 506 27.47 -3.80 -9.91
CA VAL A 506 28.05 -3.43 -11.20
C VAL A 506 27.85 -4.56 -12.20
N ASN A 507 27.85 -4.23 -13.48
CA ASN A 507 27.68 -5.18 -14.59
C ASN A 507 26.33 -5.91 -14.57
N VAL A 508 25.29 -5.25 -14.09
CA VAL A 508 23.89 -5.71 -14.06
C VAL A 508 23.11 -5.06 -15.20
N LEU A 509 22.14 -5.77 -15.74
CA LEU A 509 21.14 -5.23 -16.64
C LEU A 509 19.87 -4.90 -15.86
N TYR A 510 19.55 -3.63 -15.71
CA TYR A 510 18.30 -3.16 -15.11
C TYR A 510 17.25 -2.93 -16.19
N ILE A 511 16.04 -3.43 -15.98
CA ILE A 511 14.90 -3.22 -16.87
C ILE A 511 13.78 -2.58 -16.05
N LEU A 512 13.36 -1.37 -16.45
CA LEU A 512 12.34 -0.58 -15.76
C LEU A 512 11.10 -0.39 -16.63
N ASP A 513 9.93 -0.46 -16.03
CA ASP A 513 8.64 -0.24 -16.68
C ASP A 513 8.08 1.12 -16.27
N GLU A 514 8.09 2.07 -17.20
CA GLU A 514 7.53 3.42 -17.07
C GLU A 514 7.86 4.11 -15.72
N PRO A 515 9.13 4.29 -15.36
CA PRO A 515 9.50 4.80 -14.03
C PRO A 515 9.12 6.27 -13.81
N SER A 516 8.78 7.04 -14.85
CA SER A 516 8.34 8.44 -14.77
C SER A 516 6.88 8.61 -14.31
N ILE A 517 6.12 7.51 -14.16
CA ILE A 517 4.69 7.56 -13.83
C ILE A 517 4.42 8.31 -12.52
N GLY A 518 3.40 9.20 -12.58
CA GLY A 518 2.95 10.00 -11.44
C GLY A 518 3.99 11.01 -10.95
N LEU A 519 5.00 11.31 -11.77
CA LEU A 519 6.01 12.33 -11.48
C LEU A 519 5.66 13.67 -12.12
N HIS A 520 5.83 14.70 -11.31
CA HIS A 520 5.94 16.06 -11.86
C HIS A 520 7.28 16.19 -12.63
N GLN A 521 7.34 17.03 -13.66
CA GLN A 521 8.54 17.21 -14.48
C GLN A 521 9.80 17.55 -13.67
N ARG A 522 9.65 18.29 -12.57
CA ARG A 522 10.76 18.54 -11.62
C ARG A 522 11.36 17.25 -11.06
N ASP A 523 10.50 16.31 -10.68
CA ASP A 523 10.93 15.05 -10.06
C ASP A 523 11.42 14.07 -11.13
N ASN A 524 10.92 14.18 -12.37
CA ASN A 524 11.38 13.39 -13.52
C ASN A 524 12.86 13.66 -13.84
N ARG A 525 13.32 14.91 -13.77
CA ARG A 525 14.75 15.24 -13.94
C ARG A 525 15.65 14.57 -12.91
N ARG A 526 15.20 14.49 -11.65
CA ARG A 526 15.91 13.78 -10.59
C ARG A 526 16.00 12.28 -10.88
N LEU A 527 14.90 11.69 -11.34
CA LEU A 527 14.87 10.28 -11.75
C LEU A 527 15.86 10.01 -12.89
N ILE A 528 15.86 10.84 -13.94
CA ILE A 528 16.81 10.73 -15.07
C ILE A 528 18.25 10.78 -14.57
N SER A 529 18.56 11.70 -13.65
CA SER A 529 19.88 11.79 -13.04
C SER A 529 20.25 10.49 -12.31
N SER A 530 19.35 9.93 -11.54
CA SER A 530 19.57 8.68 -10.80
C SER A 530 19.79 7.47 -11.74
N LEU A 531 19.07 7.41 -12.87
CA LEU A 531 19.27 6.36 -13.89
C LEU A 531 20.63 6.51 -14.59
N LYS A 532 21.07 7.74 -14.85
CA LYS A 532 22.39 8.02 -15.39
C LYS A 532 23.51 7.62 -14.40
N GLN A 533 23.34 7.90 -13.11
CA GLN A 533 24.26 7.43 -12.06
C GLN A 533 24.34 5.89 -12.03
N LEU A 534 23.20 5.20 -12.14
CA LEU A 534 23.16 3.74 -12.17
C LEU A 534 23.92 3.18 -13.40
N ARG A 535 23.77 3.81 -14.56
CA ARG A 535 24.53 3.52 -15.77
C ARG A 535 26.03 3.77 -15.57
N ASP A 536 26.39 4.94 -15.04
CA ASP A 536 27.79 5.39 -14.87
C ASP A 536 28.53 4.53 -13.82
N ALA A 537 27.80 3.85 -12.93
CA ALA A 537 28.34 2.83 -12.05
C ALA A 537 28.74 1.52 -12.80
N GLY A 538 28.62 1.46 -14.13
CA GLY A 538 28.99 0.31 -14.96
C GLY A 538 27.86 -0.69 -15.21
N ASN A 539 26.61 -0.23 -15.19
CA ASN A 539 25.43 -1.03 -15.46
C ASN A 539 24.80 -0.69 -16.81
N SER A 540 24.04 -1.63 -17.35
CA SER A 540 23.17 -1.39 -18.50
C SER A 540 21.76 -1.11 -18.00
N VAL A 541 21.09 -0.09 -18.54
CA VAL A 541 19.75 0.29 -18.10
C VAL A 541 18.83 0.34 -19.32
N ILE A 542 17.79 -0.50 -19.31
CA ILE A 542 16.72 -0.49 -20.33
C ILE A 542 15.46 0.06 -19.65
N VAL A 543 14.84 1.06 -20.28
CA VAL A 543 13.62 1.69 -19.78
C VAL A 543 12.54 1.61 -20.85
N VAL A 544 11.40 1.07 -20.54
CA VAL A 544 10.19 1.19 -21.37
C VAL A 544 9.54 2.52 -21.00
N GLU A 545 9.47 3.49 -21.95
CA GLU A 545 9.05 4.85 -21.60
C GLU A 545 8.38 5.61 -22.75
N HIS A 546 7.60 6.63 -22.37
CA HIS A 546 6.87 7.52 -23.26
C HIS A 546 7.13 9.01 -22.98
N ASP A 547 7.81 9.32 -21.87
CA ASP A 547 8.10 10.71 -21.49
C ASP A 547 9.15 11.33 -22.44
N LYS A 548 8.85 12.53 -22.96
CA LYS A 548 9.69 13.27 -23.93
C LYS A 548 11.09 13.53 -23.37
N GLU A 549 11.19 14.00 -22.11
CA GLU A 549 12.47 14.35 -21.48
C GLU A 549 13.32 13.10 -21.22
N MET A 550 12.72 11.99 -20.82
CA MET A 550 13.41 10.71 -20.65
C MET A 550 13.96 10.18 -21.98
N ILE A 551 13.14 10.19 -23.04
CA ILE A 551 13.54 9.75 -24.38
C ILE A 551 14.72 10.60 -24.89
N GLN A 552 14.62 11.93 -24.80
CA GLN A 552 15.69 12.85 -25.25
C GLN A 552 16.96 12.74 -24.40
N SER A 553 16.87 12.34 -23.15
CA SER A 553 17.99 12.19 -22.21
C SER A 553 18.70 10.84 -22.28
N SER A 554 18.18 9.90 -23.05
CA SER A 554 18.75 8.55 -23.22
C SER A 554 20.00 8.56 -24.11
N ASP A 555 20.79 7.49 -24.04
CA ASP A 555 21.94 7.28 -24.93
C ASP A 555 21.55 6.58 -26.24
N TYR A 556 20.49 5.77 -26.20
CA TYR A 556 20.03 4.96 -27.32
C TYR A 556 18.54 4.72 -27.24
N ILE A 557 17.84 4.73 -28.35
CA ILE A 557 16.39 4.55 -28.43
C ILE A 557 16.11 3.38 -29.38
N ILE A 558 15.11 2.59 -29.01
CA ILE A 558 14.49 1.55 -29.84
C ILE A 558 13.03 1.92 -29.97
N ASP A 559 12.61 2.35 -31.16
CA ASP A 559 11.22 2.70 -31.46
C ASP A 559 10.49 1.52 -32.06
N MET A 560 9.40 1.11 -31.42
CA MET A 560 8.60 -0.07 -31.78
C MET A 560 7.29 0.32 -32.44
N GLY A 561 6.98 -0.32 -33.55
CA GLY A 561 5.80 0.04 -34.33
C GLY A 561 5.53 -0.94 -35.48
N PRO A 562 5.05 -0.45 -36.64
CA PRO A 562 4.54 0.93 -36.88
C PRO A 562 3.18 1.20 -36.23
N GLY A 563 2.43 0.18 -35.82
CA GLY A 563 1.12 0.29 -35.20
C GLY A 563 1.02 -0.53 -33.89
N ALA A 564 -0.20 -0.87 -33.49
CA ALA A 564 -0.49 -1.63 -32.31
C ALA A 564 -1.00 -3.06 -32.63
N GLY A 565 -0.83 -4.01 -31.72
CA GLY A 565 -1.28 -5.38 -31.87
C GLY A 565 -0.68 -6.07 -33.11
N ARG A 566 -1.51 -6.55 -34.03
CA ARG A 566 -1.05 -7.23 -35.25
C ARG A 566 -0.29 -6.32 -36.23
N HIS A 567 -0.49 -5.02 -36.13
CA HIS A 567 0.20 -4.01 -36.94
C HIS A 567 1.45 -3.46 -36.26
N GLY A 568 1.75 -3.92 -35.04
CA GLY A 568 2.96 -3.65 -34.30
C GLY A 568 3.94 -4.81 -34.37
N GLY A 569 4.87 -4.85 -33.41
CA GLY A 569 5.83 -5.95 -33.23
C GLY A 569 7.06 -5.87 -34.12
N GLU A 570 7.31 -4.74 -34.77
CA GLU A 570 8.50 -4.46 -35.58
C GLU A 570 9.35 -3.34 -34.92
N ILE A 571 10.62 -3.30 -35.25
CA ILE A 571 11.49 -2.18 -34.89
C ILE A 571 11.47 -1.21 -36.07
N VAL A 572 10.97 0.02 -35.84
CA VAL A 572 10.81 1.03 -36.88
C VAL A 572 12.00 1.99 -36.94
N ALA A 573 12.67 2.24 -35.83
CA ALA A 573 13.88 3.03 -35.78
C ALA A 573 14.75 2.65 -34.57
N VAL A 574 16.05 2.77 -34.74
CA VAL A 574 17.04 2.60 -33.66
C VAL A 574 18.16 3.63 -33.80
N GLY A 575 18.71 4.10 -32.72
CA GLY A 575 19.83 5.05 -32.74
C GLY A 575 19.87 5.97 -31.53
N SER A 576 20.72 6.97 -31.56
CA SER A 576 20.73 8.07 -30.60
C SER A 576 19.49 8.96 -30.74
N PRO A 577 19.12 9.76 -29.73
CA PRO A 577 18.00 10.70 -29.86
C PRO A 577 18.06 11.60 -31.10
N ALA A 578 19.27 12.07 -31.47
CA ALA A 578 19.46 12.90 -32.64
C ALA A 578 19.22 12.13 -33.96
N GLU A 579 19.62 10.87 -34.03
CA GLU A 579 19.35 10.01 -35.18
C GLU A 579 17.88 9.68 -35.31
N ILE A 580 17.20 9.35 -34.21
CA ILE A 580 15.77 9.03 -34.21
C ILE A 580 14.92 10.19 -34.77
N MET A 581 15.26 11.43 -34.43
CA MET A 581 14.56 12.62 -34.96
C MET A 581 14.63 12.76 -36.49
N THR A 582 15.53 12.04 -37.17
CA THR A 582 15.62 12.06 -38.64
C THR A 582 14.72 11.06 -39.34
N PHE A 583 14.21 10.06 -38.60
CA PHE A 583 13.30 9.05 -39.15
C PHE A 583 11.87 9.60 -39.30
N ASP A 584 11.12 8.99 -40.19
CA ASP A 584 9.70 9.31 -40.40
C ASP A 584 8.80 8.35 -39.58
N THR A 585 8.91 8.46 -38.26
CA THR A 585 8.10 7.67 -37.32
C THR A 585 7.18 8.59 -36.50
N LEU A 586 6.11 8.07 -35.93
CA LEU A 586 5.21 8.84 -35.08
C LEU A 586 5.96 9.44 -33.89
N THR A 587 6.82 8.66 -33.23
CA THR A 587 7.65 9.12 -32.12
C THR A 587 8.56 10.29 -32.54
N ALA A 588 9.28 10.16 -33.67
CA ALA A 588 10.13 11.22 -34.19
C ALA A 588 9.30 12.48 -34.53
N GLY A 589 8.10 12.32 -35.07
CA GLY A 589 7.22 13.44 -35.42
C GLY A 589 6.84 14.29 -34.19
N TYR A 590 6.60 13.67 -33.04
CA TYR A 590 6.32 14.38 -31.77
C TYR A 590 7.61 14.97 -31.15
N LEU A 591 8.72 14.24 -31.17
CA LEU A 591 10.00 14.72 -30.62
C LEU A 591 10.55 15.98 -31.36
N ASN A 592 10.36 16.07 -32.66
CA ASN A 592 10.79 17.20 -33.47
C ASN A 592 9.70 18.25 -33.74
N ASN A 593 8.59 18.19 -32.98
CA ASN A 593 7.47 19.13 -33.05
C ASN A 593 6.76 19.21 -34.44
N LYS A 594 6.88 18.20 -35.30
CA LYS A 594 6.07 18.09 -36.53
C LYS A 594 4.60 17.81 -36.20
N HIS A 595 4.37 16.99 -35.16
CA HIS A 595 3.05 16.73 -34.60
C HIS A 595 2.93 17.49 -33.30
N LYS A 596 1.98 18.45 -33.23
CA LYS A 596 1.72 19.27 -32.04
C LYS A 596 0.29 19.08 -31.56
N PHE A 597 0.10 19.22 -30.25
CA PHE A 597 -1.23 19.37 -29.67
C PHE A 597 -1.71 20.81 -29.94
N ILE A 598 -2.81 20.93 -30.68
CA ILE A 598 -3.36 22.23 -31.04
C ILE A 598 -4.07 22.82 -29.83
N ILE A 599 -3.51 23.89 -29.29
CA ILE A 599 -4.10 24.62 -28.16
C ILE A 599 -5.39 25.30 -28.67
N PRO A 600 -6.51 25.22 -27.93
CA PRO A 600 -7.74 25.92 -28.31
C PRO A 600 -7.54 27.44 -28.38
N ASP A 601 -8.11 28.10 -29.39
CA ASP A 601 -8.03 29.57 -29.56
C ASP A 601 -8.71 30.33 -28.43
N GLY A 602 -9.56 29.69 -27.64
CA GLY A 602 -10.22 30.23 -26.46
C GLY A 602 -10.58 29.14 -25.45
N ARG A 603 -10.44 29.43 -24.16
CA ARG A 603 -10.83 28.53 -23.08
C ARG A 603 -12.33 28.55 -22.86
N ARG A 604 -12.92 27.36 -22.59
CA ARG A 604 -14.35 27.26 -22.26
C ARG A 604 -14.63 27.99 -20.94
N GLN A 605 -15.65 28.88 -20.93
CA GLN A 605 -16.08 29.58 -19.72
C GLN A 605 -16.98 28.73 -18.80
N GLY A 606 -17.31 27.52 -19.26
CA GLY A 606 -18.26 26.65 -18.57
C GLY A 606 -19.70 27.06 -18.75
N ASN A 607 -20.58 26.51 -17.92
CA ASN A 607 -22.04 26.76 -18.00
C ASN A 607 -22.53 27.81 -16.99
N GLY A 608 -21.63 28.60 -16.39
CA GLY A 608 -21.93 29.60 -15.35
C GLY A 608 -22.29 29.07 -13.98
N LYS A 609 -22.14 27.75 -13.76
CA LYS A 609 -22.38 27.06 -12.49
C LYS A 609 -21.07 26.56 -11.90
N PHE A 610 -21.00 26.50 -10.58
CA PHE A 610 -19.80 26.14 -9.86
C PHE A 610 -20.12 25.08 -8.81
N LEU A 611 -19.15 24.17 -8.60
CA LEU A 611 -19.09 23.31 -7.42
C LEU A 611 -18.01 23.89 -6.51
N VAL A 612 -18.34 24.21 -5.27
CA VAL A 612 -17.43 24.90 -4.33
C VAL A 612 -17.21 24.01 -3.12
N MET A 613 -15.97 23.64 -2.87
CA MET A 613 -15.55 22.92 -1.66
C MET A 613 -14.80 23.88 -0.75
N THR A 614 -15.16 23.92 0.53
CA THR A 614 -14.51 24.75 1.53
C THR A 614 -13.94 23.94 2.67
N GLY A 615 -12.80 24.37 3.20
CA GLY A 615 -12.23 23.83 4.42
C GLY A 615 -11.74 22.39 4.33
N ALA A 616 -11.17 21.95 3.23
CA ALA A 616 -10.58 20.60 3.11
C ALA A 616 -9.29 20.50 3.93
N THR A 617 -9.27 19.56 4.94
CA THR A 617 -8.16 19.43 5.91
C THR A 617 -7.61 18.02 6.04
N GLY A 618 -7.95 17.11 5.11
CA GLY A 618 -7.51 15.72 5.15
C GLY A 618 -6.02 15.55 4.85
N HIS A 619 -5.36 14.67 5.56
CA HIS A 619 -3.92 14.38 5.43
C HIS A 619 -3.06 15.64 5.52
N ASN A 620 -2.41 16.04 4.40
CA ASN A 620 -1.57 17.23 4.35
C ASN A 620 -2.30 18.50 3.90
N LEU A 621 -3.60 18.43 3.55
CA LEU A 621 -4.37 19.60 3.12
C LEU A 621 -4.53 20.62 4.26
N LYS A 622 -4.30 21.90 3.96
CA LYS A 622 -4.27 23.01 4.92
C LYS A 622 -5.46 23.93 4.76
N ASN A 623 -6.66 23.45 5.11
CA ASN A 623 -7.91 24.23 5.03
C ASN A 623 -8.15 24.81 3.63
N VAL A 624 -8.13 23.95 2.62
CA VAL A 624 -8.15 24.34 1.21
C VAL A 624 -9.58 24.62 0.76
N ASP A 625 -9.78 25.79 0.14
CA ASP A 625 -11.00 26.19 -0.51
C ASP A 625 -10.81 26.14 -2.03
N VAL A 626 -11.69 25.45 -2.77
CA VAL A 626 -11.56 25.23 -4.21
C VAL A 626 -12.89 25.43 -4.92
N VAL A 627 -12.82 26.12 -6.06
CA VAL A 627 -13.94 26.32 -6.98
C VAL A 627 -13.72 25.50 -8.24
N TYR A 628 -14.70 24.69 -8.61
CA TYR A 628 -14.70 23.89 -9.83
C TYR A 628 -15.75 24.44 -10.79
N PRO A 629 -15.37 25.12 -11.89
CA PRO A 629 -16.32 25.58 -12.91
C PRO A 629 -16.91 24.37 -13.66
N LEU A 630 -18.24 24.29 -13.72
CA LEU A 630 -18.92 23.17 -14.36
C LEU A 630 -19.02 23.36 -15.89
N GLY A 631 -18.98 22.27 -16.63
CA GLY A 631 -18.95 22.24 -18.09
C GLY A 631 -17.59 22.55 -18.68
N THR A 632 -16.49 22.33 -17.93
CA THR A 632 -15.11 22.61 -18.35
C THR A 632 -14.21 21.40 -18.19
N PHE A 633 -13.01 21.49 -18.81
CA PHE A 633 -11.88 20.59 -18.59
C PHE A 633 -10.99 21.15 -17.48
N ILE A 634 -11.07 20.57 -16.29
CA ILE A 634 -10.31 21.00 -15.11
C ILE A 634 -9.11 20.07 -14.92
N CYS A 635 -7.91 20.65 -14.82
CA CYS A 635 -6.71 19.90 -14.52
C CYS A 635 -6.22 20.23 -13.10
N VAL A 636 -6.07 19.21 -12.24
CA VAL A 636 -5.51 19.34 -10.89
C VAL A 636 -4.03 18.94 -10.95
N THR A 637 -3.16 19.93 -10.73
CA THR A 637 -1.72 19.84 -10.90
C THR A 637 -0.94 20.01 -9.60
N GLY A 638 0.37 19.90 -9.63
CA GLY A 638 1.29 20.11 -8.53
C GLY A 638 2.28 18.97 -8.36
N VAL A 639 3.31 19.18 -7.55
CA VAL A 639 4.37 18.19 -7.30
C VAL A 639 3.84 16.90 -6.65
N SER A 640 4.67 15.83 -6.71
CA SER A 640 4.33 14.56 -6.06
C SER A 640 4.17 14.78 -4.54
N GLY A 641 3.09 14.21 -3.94
CA GLY A 641 2.78 14.39 -2.53
C GLY A 641 2.17 15.75 -2.14
N SER A 642 1.82 16.64 -3.08
CA SER A 642 1.22 17.96 -2.78
C SER A 642 -0.23 17.92 -2.26
N GLY A 643 -0.90 16.76 -2.32
CA GLY A 643 -2.28 16.59 -1.80
C GLY A 643 -3.38 16.43 -2.87
N LYS A 644 -3.04 16.34 -4.17
CA LYS A 644 -4.00 16.19 -5.28
C LYS A 644 -5.01 15.06 -5.06
N SER A 645 -4.52 13.85 -4.82
CA SER A 645 -5.38 12.67 -4.59
C SER A 645 -6.16 12.77 -3.27
N SER A 646 -5.61 13.44 -2.24
CA SER A 646 -6.33 13.74 -1.00
C SER A 646 -7.53 14.66 -1.26
N LEU A 647 -7.36 15.71 -2.06
CA LEU A 647 -8.42 16.66 -2.41
C LEU A 647 -9.49 16.01 -3.29
N VAL A 648 -9.09 15.39 -4.40
CA VAL A 648 -10.03 14.91 -5.43
C VAL A 648 -10.55 13.51 -5.11
N ASN A 649 -9.66 12.51 -4.93
CA ASN A 649 -10.04 11.10 -4.82
C ASN A 649 -10.53 10.72 -3.42
N GLN A 650 -10.02 11.39 -2.36
CA GLN A 650 -10.33 11.03 -0.98
C GLN A 650 -11.29 12.02 -0.28
N THR A 651 -11.46 13.23 -0.80
CA THR A 651 -12.43 14.21 -0.27
C THR A 651 -13.59 14.42 -1.22
N LEU A 652 -13.37 14.97 -2.43
CA LEU A 652 -14.43 15.37 -3.35
C LEU A 652 -15.23 14.17 -3.87
N HIS A 653 -14.56 13.16 -4.44
CA HIS A 653 -15.23 11.98 -5.00
C HIS A 653 -16.08 11.23 -3.96
N PRO A 654 -15.58 10.88 -2.75
CA PRO A 654 -16.39 10.20 -1.73
C PRO A 654 -17.57 11.06 -1.24
N ALA A 655 -17.39 12.39 -1.12
CA ALA A 655 -18.48 13.30 -0.73
C ALA A 655 -19.64 13.26 -1.73
N LEU A 656 -19.33 13.36 -3.04
CA LEU A 656 -20.31 13.26 -4.11
C LEU A 656 -20.89 11.86 -4.27
N ALA A 657 -20.04 10.82 -4.19
CA ALA A 657 -20.48 9.43 -4.30
C ALA A 657 -21.42 9.01 -3.17
N ARG A 658 -21.24 9.55 -1.98
CA ARG A 658 -22.17 9.36 -0.86
C ARG A 658 -23.55 9.98 -1.18
N ARG A 659 -23.57 11.14 -1.82
CA ARG A 659 -24.81 11.84 -2.18
C ARG A 659 -25.56 11.17 -3.33
N PHE A 660 -24.83 10.80 -4.41
CA PHE A 660 -25.47 10.27 -5.64
C PHE A 660 -25.64 8.75 -5.66
N HIS A 661 -24.77 8.02 -4.97
CA HIS A 661 -24.71 6.55 -5.08
C HIS A 661 -24.85 5.84 -3.73
N ASN A 662 -25.17 6.55 -2.64
CA ASN A 662 -25.22 6.01 -1.27
C ASN A 662 -23.96 5.20 -0.92
N SER A 663 -22.79 5.69 -1.37
CA SER A 663 -21.51 5.01 -1.15
C SER A 663 -21.13 5.07 0.33
N GLY A 664 -20.74 3.92 0.90
CA GLY A 664 -20.24 3.83 2.28
C GLY A 664 -18.82 4.42 2.48
N LYS A 665 -18.17 4.96 1.43
CA LYS A 665 -16.86 5.61 1.56
C LYS A 665 -17.02 6.94 2.31
N THR A 666 -16.28 7.10 3.41
CA THR A 666 -16.23 8.36 4.16
C THR A 666 -15.25 9.33 3.51
N PRO A 667 -15.65 10.55 3.16
CA PRO A 667 -14.73 11.58 2.69
C PRO A 667 -13.76 12.00 3.83
N LEU A 668 -12.59 12.48 3.44
CA LEU A 668 -11.69 13.17 4.38
C LEU A 668 -12.38 14.46 4.88
N PRO A 669 -11.97 15.01 6.04
CA PRO A 669 -12.62 16.18 6.63
C PRO A 669 -12.64 17.39 5.70
N TYR A 670 -13.80 18.01 5.57
CA TYR A 670 -14.04 19.29 4.89
C TYR A 670 -15.19 20.02 5.57
N LYS A 671 -15.30 21.33 5.35
CA LYS A 671 -16.30 22.16 6.01
C LYS A 671 -17.65 22.10 5.30
N ASP A 672 -17.68 22.39 4.00
CA ASP A 672 -18.92 22.43 3.21
C ASP A 672 -18.66 22.13 1.72
N LEU A 673 -19.71 21.70 1.00
CA LEU A 673 -19.70 21.43 -0.43
C LEU A 673 -21.00 21.97 -1.06
N MET A 674 -20.88 23.08 -1.77
CA MET A 674 -22.02 23.81 -2.41
C MET A 674 -22.07 23.55 -3.91
N GLY A 675 -23.25 23.63 -4.53
CA GLY A 675 -23.44 23.46 -5.97
C GLY A 675 -23.68 22.02 -6.43
N ILE A 676 -23.89 21.09 -5.48
CA ILE A 676 -24.14 19.65 -5.77
C ILE A 676 -25.42 19.50 -6.63
N GLU A 677 -26.39 20.34 -6.47
CA GLU A 677 -27.67 20.34 -7.19
C GLU A 677 -27.53 20.54 -8.71
N HIS A 678 -26.37 21.02 -9.16
CA HIS A 678 -26.07 21.20 -10.58
C HIS A 678 -25.57 19.91 -11.25
N LEU A 679 -25.28 18.89 -10.46
CA LEU A 679 -24.81 17.58 -10.91
C LEU A 679 -25.88 16.52 -10.66
N ASP A 680 -25.87 15.45 -11.45
CA ASP A 680 -26.76 14.30 -11.28
C ASP A 680 -25.96 13.01 -11.00
N LYS A 681 -24.66 13.00 -11.32
CA LYS A 681 -23.84 11.81 -11.22
C LYS A 681 -22.37 12.15 -11.08
N VAL A 682 -21.61 11.33 -10.34
CA VAL A 682 -20.15 11.36 -10.31
C VAL A 682 -19.61 10.01 -10.77
N ILE A 683 -18.57 10.01 -11.62
CA ILE A 683 -17.93 8.81 -12.15
C ILE A 683 -16.42 8.91 -11.96
N GLU A 684 -15.87 7.97 -11.18
CA GLU A 684 -14.42 7.81 -11.03
C GLU A 684 -13.91 6.84 -12.10
N VAL A 685 -13.00 7.28 -12.96
CA VAL A 685 -12.31 6.48 -13.96
C VAL A 685 -10.88 6.24 -13.48
N SER A 686 -10.71 5.24 -12.62
CA SER A 686 -9.42 4.87 -12.02
C SER A 686 -8.67 3.83 -12.85
N GLN A 687 -7.35 3.70 -12.62
CA GLN A 687 -6.49 2.68 -13.23
C GLN A 687 -6.73 1.27 -12.68
N SER A 688 -7.59 1.10 -11.70
CA SER A 688 -7.90 -0.22 -11.12
C SER A 688 -8.41 -1.19 -12.20
N PRO A 689 -8.04 -2.47 -12.15
CA PRO A 689 -8.48 -3.47 -13.12
C PRO A 689 -10.01 -3.50 -13.26
N ILE A 690 -10.51 -3.78 -14.48
CA ILE A 690 -11.96 -3.93 -14.77
C ILE A 690 -12.58 -5.16 -14.11
N GLY A 691 -11.76 -6.01 -13.48
CA GLY A 691 -12.17 -7.15 -12.68
C GLY A 691 -10.97 -7.90 -12.12
N LYS A 692 -11.18 -8.66 -11.06
CA LYS A 692 -10.11 -9.36 -10.31
C LYS A 692 -9.91 -10.83 -10.74
N THR A 693 -10.67 -11.32 -11.71
CA THR A 693 -10.62 -12.72 -12.12
C THR A 693 -10.32 -12.85 -13.61
N PRO A 694 -9.72 -13.97 -14.06
CA PRO A 694 -9.49 -14.24 -15.49
C PRO A 694 -10.77 -14.30 -16.35
N ARG A 695 -11.95 -14.36 -15.72
CA ARG A 695 -13.26 -14.33 -16.41
C ARG A 695 -13.69 -12.91 -16.78
N SER A 696 -13.15 -11.89 -16.12
CA SER A 696 -13.45 -10.51 -16.46
C SER A 696 -12.68 -10.11 -17.72
N ASN A 697 -13.35 -9.47 -18.66
CA ASN A 697 -12.77 -9.03 -19.94
C ASN A 697 -13.51 -7.79 -20.49
N PRO A 698 -12.98 -7.11 -21.52
CA PRO A 698 -13.61 -5.94 -22.13
C PRO A 698 -15.07 -6.17 -22.56
N ALA A 699 -15.37 -7.32 -23.18
CA ALA A 699 -16.73 -7.62 -23.64
C ALA A 699 -17.74 -7.74 -22.50
N THR A 700 -17.36 -8.32 -21.36
CA THR A 700 -18.23 -8.42 -20.18
C THR A 700 -18.42 -7.10 -19.48
N TYR A 701 -17.35 -6.30 -19.37
CA TYR A 701 -17.37 -5.03 -18.68
C TYR A 701 -18.24 -3.98 -19.40
N THR A 702 -18.10 -3.87 -20.73
CA THR A 702 -18.92 -2.97 -21.55
C THR A 702 -20.37 -3.45 -21.73
N GLY A 703 -20.67 -4.68 -21.29
CA GLY A 703 -21.99 -5.29 -21.45
C GLY A 703 -22.31 -5.75 -22.87
N VAL A 704 -21.38 -5.59 -23.83
CA VAL A 704 -21.59 -6.03 -25.22
C VAL A 704 -21.73 -7.55 -25.32
N PHE A 705 -21.09 -8.30 -24.41
CA PHE A 705 -21.19 -9.76 -24.41
C PHE A 705 -22.61 -10.28 -24.16
N THR A 706 -23.45 -9.53 -23.49
CA THR A 706 -24.88 -9.87 -23.32
C THR A 706 -25.62 -9.84 -24.65
N ASP A 707 -25.34 -8.83 -25.48
CA ASP A 707 -25.97 -8.72 -26.79
C ASP A 707 -25.41 -9.75 -27.78
N ILE A 708 -24.11 -10.06 -27.72
CA ILE A 708 -23.49 -11.13 -28.51
C ILE A 708 -24.13 -12.49 -28.17
N ARG A 709 -24.32 -12.82 -26.88
CA ARG A 709 -24.98 -14.07 -26.46
C ARG A 709 -26.42 -14.17 -26.98
N LYS A 710 -27.19 -13.08 -26.96
CA LYS A 710 -28.55 -13.04 -27.54
C LYS A 710 -28.52 -13.25 -29.05
N LEU A 711 -27.50 -12.73 -29.72
CA LEU A 711 -27.33 -12.95 -31.16
C LEU A 711 -27.07 -14.44 -31.47
N PHE A 712 -26.19 -15.11 -30.71
CA PHE A 712 -25.91 -16.53 -30.86
C PHE A 712 -27.14 -17.42 -30.57
N GLU A 713 -27.96 -17.08 -29.58
CA GLU A 713 -29.24 -17.72 -29.29
C GLU A 713 -30.19 -17.68 -30.49
N GLN A 714 -30.16 -16.63 -31.32
CA GLN A 714 -31.03 -16.43 -32.46
C GLN A 714 -30.58 -17.23 -33.70
N THR A 715 -29.39 -17.80 -33.69
CA THR A 715 -28.89 -18.63 -34.80
C THR A 715 -29.76 -19.87 -34.99
N THR A 716 -29.88 -20.34 -36.26
CA THR A 716 -30.69 -21.52 -36.60
C THR A 716 -30.25 -22.76 -35.81
N GLU A 717 -28.94 -22.95 -35.68
CA GLU A 717 -28.37 -24.09 -34.99
C GLU A 717 -28.64 -24.08 -33.48
N ALA A 718 -28.54 -22.90 -32.84
CA ALA A 718 -28.89 -22.74 -31.42
C ALA A 718 -30.38 -23.04 -31.17
N LYS A 719 -31.27 -22.58 -32.05
CA LYS A 719 -32.71 -22.85 -31.96
C LYS A 719 -33.04 -24.33 -32.11
N ILE A 720 -32.42 -25.02 -33.08
CA ILE A 720 -32.61 -26.48 -33.29
C ILE A 720 -32.18 -27.25 -32.04
N ARG A 721 -31.10 -26.86 -31.40
CA ARG A 721 -30.57 -27.52 -30.19
C ARG A 721 -31.22 -27.04 -28.89
N GLY A 722 -32.13 -26.07 -28.93
CA GLY A 722 -32.78 -25.49 -27.73
C GLY A 722 -31.80 -24.71 -26.85
N PHE A 723 -30.74 -24.12 -27.43
CA PHE A 723 -29.72 -23.39 -26.69
C PHE A 723 -30.15 -21.92 -26.46
N GLY A 724 -30.45 -21.55 -25.21
CA GLY A 724 -30.70 -20.18 -24.82
C GLY A 724 -29.42 -19.38 -24.58
N ALA A 725 -29.51 -18.07 -24.37
CA ALA A 725 -28.39 -17.15 -24.12
C ALA A 725 -27.47 -17.56 -22.97
N GLY A 726 -28.00 -18.30 -21.99
CA GLY A 726 -27.24 -18.86 -20.86
C GLY A 726 -26.17 -19.86 -21.29
N ARG A 727 -26.44 -20.64 -22.36
CA ARG A 727 -25.50 -21.63 -22.92
C ARG A 727 -24.21 -20.99 -23.42
N PHE A 728 -24.32 -19.79 -23.93
CA PHE A 728 -23.19 -19.01 -24.47
C PHE A 728 -22.48 -18.16 -23.38
N SER A 729 -22.78 -18.39 -22.08
CA SER A 729 -22.10 -17.77 -20.98
C SER A 729 -21.02 -18.68 -20.40
N PHE A 730 -19.78 -18.21 -20.35
CA PHE A 730 -18.70 -18.93 -19.66
C PHE A 730 -18.77 -18.85 -18.12
N ASN A 731 -19.72 -18.09 -17.56
CA ASN A 731 -19.95 -18.01 -16.10
C ASN A 731 -21.00 -19.00 -15.60
N VAL A 732 -21.82 -19.57 -16.49
CA VAL A 732 -22.94 -20.45 -16.15
C VAL A 732 -22.62 -21.87 -16.56
N LYS A 733 -22.99 -22.84 -15.72
CA LYS A 733 -22.88 -24.26 -16.06
C LYS A 733 -23.73 -24.63 -17.30
N GLY A 734 -23.26 -25.63 -18.03
CA GLY A 734 -23.94 -26.18 -19.22
C GLY A 734 -23.23 -25.88 -20.52
N GLY A 735 -22.74 -24.64 -20.75
CA GLY A 735 -22.01 -24.30 -21.99
C GLY A 735 -20.52 -24.07 -21.80
N ARG A 736 -20.09 -23.82 -20.57
CA ARG A 736 -18.68 -23.60 -20.24
C ARG A 736 -17.87 -24.89 -20.16
N CYS A 737 -16.58 -24.80 -20.34
CA CYS A 737 -15.64 -25.86 -19.96
C CYS A 737 -15.65 -26.03 -18.44
N GLU A 738 -15.95 -27.22 -17.94
CA GLU A 738 -15.99 -27.47 -16.50
C GLU A 738 -14.58 -27.63 -15.89
N GLY A 739 -13.59 -28.09 -16.67
CA GLY A 739 -12.21 -28.24 -16.21
C GLY A 739 -11.53 -26.93 -15.79
N CYS A 740 -11.89 -25.79 -16.42
CA CYS A 740 -11.44 -24.45 -16.02
C CYS A 740 -12.59 -23.55 -15.54
N GLU A 741 -13.78 -24.09 -15.41
CA GLU A 741 -15.01 -23.36 -15.05
C GLU A 741 -15.23 -22.08 -15.89
N GLY A 742 -14.84 -22.11 -17.18
CA GLY A 742 -14.97 -21.00 -18.11
C GLY A 742 -13.88 -19.92 -18.00
N ALA A 743 -12.87 -20.11 -17.19
CA ALA A 743 -11.74 -19.16 -17.09
C ALA A 743 -10.80 -19.24 -18.32
N GLY A 744 -10.73 -20.38 -19.00
CA GLY A 744 -9.79 -20.66 -20.08
C GLY A 744 -8.38 -21.02 -19.59
N VAL A 745 -8.07 -20.72 -18.34
CA VAL A 745 -6.81 -20.99 -17.66
C VAL A 745 -7.07 -21.68 -16.32
N LYS A 746 -6.09 -22.43 -15.83
CA LYS A 746 -6.04 -22.97 -14.47
C LYS A 746 -5.06 -22.12 -13.66
N THR A 747 -5.48 -21.65 -12.50
CA THR A 747 -4.61 -20.89 -11.59
C THR A 747 -3.87 -21.86 -10.68
N ILE A 748 -2.56 -21.78 -10.66
CA ILE A 748 -1.69 -22.48 -9.71
C ILE A 748 -1.33 -21.47 -8.65
N GLU A 749 -1.94 -21.60 -7.46
CA GLU A 749 -1.66 -20.71 -6.33
C GLU A 749 -0.28 -21.07 -5.75
N MET A 750 0.62 -20.10 -5.67
CA MET A 750 1.96 -20.24 -5.08
C MET A 750 2.04 -19.46 -3.77
N ASN A 751 2.45 -20.11 -2.67
CA ASN A 751 2.41 -19.51 -1.33
C ASN A 751 3.32 -18.26 -1.15
N PHE A 752 4.41 -18.15 -1.92
CA PHE A 752 5.41 -17.08 -1.77
C PHE A 752 5.72 -16.33 -3.09
N LEU A 753 5.12 -16.75 -4.21
CA LEU A 753 5.29 -16.18 -5.54
C LEU A 753 3.93 -15.77 -6.11
N PRO A 754 3.90 -14.90 -7.15
CA PRO A 754 2.66 -14.60 -7.86
C PRO A 754 2.01 -15.87 -8.43
N ASP A 755 0.67 -15.90 -8.45
CA ASP A 755 -0.09 -16.99 -9.03
C ASP A 755 0.27 -17.19 -10.51
N VAL A 756 0.45 -18.45 -10.92
CA VAL A 756 0.76 -18.80 -12.30
C VAL A 756 -0.53 -19.24 -13.00
N TYR A 757 -0.76 -18.71 -14.20
CA TYR A 757 -1.91 -19.03 -15.04
C TYR A 757 -1.48 -19.94 -16.19
N VAL A 758 -1.95 -21.19 -16.18
CA VAL A 758 -1.64 -22.17 -17.23
C VAL A 758 -2.88 -22.41 -18.09
N LEU A 759 -2.71 -22.50 -19.39
CA LEU A 759 -3.83 -22.81 -20.31
C LEU A 759 -4.54 -24.11 -19.91
N CYS A 760 -5.87 -24.08 -19.97
CA CYS A 760 -6.66 -25.27 -19.68
C CYS A 760 -6.47 -26.32 -20.79
N THR A 761 -5.98 -27.48 -20.45
CA THR A 761 -5.70 -28.58 -21.37
C THR A 761 -6.97 -29.17 -22.04
N GLU A 762 -8.14 -29.05 -21.41
CA GLU A 762 -9.40 -29.55 -21.92
C GLU A 762 -10.00 -28.69 -23.05
N CYS A 763 -9.99 -27.36 -22.84
CA CYS A 763 -10.57 -26.43 -23.83
C CYS A 763 -9.52 -25.62 -24.60
N ASN A 764 -8.23 -25.81 -24.34
CA ASN A 764 -7.13 -25.07 -24.96
C ASN A 764 -7.37 -23.55 -25.01
N GLY A 765 -7.82 -23.00 -23.87
CA GLY A 765 -8.11 -21.57 -23.72
C GLY A 765 -9.47 -21.12 -24.22
N LYS A 766 -10.24 -21.95 -24.90
CA LYS A 766 -11.51 -21.58 -25.58
C LYS A 766 -12.68 -21.34 -24.63
N ARG A 767 -12.57 -21.64 -23.33
CA ARG A 767 -13.56 -21.38 -22.26
C ARG A 767 -14.86 -22.20 -22.31
N TYR A 768 -15.23 -22.81 -23.43
CA TYR A 768 -16.49 -23.51 -23.67
C TYR A 768 -16.27 -24.98 -23.92
N ASN A 769 -17.35 -25.74 -23.78
CA ASN A 769 -17.38 -27.13 -24.21
C ASN A 769 -17.55 -27.23 -25.74
N ARG A 770 -17.29 -28.42 -26.29
CA ARG A 770 -17.29 -28.68 -27.72
C ARG A 770 -18.65 -28.38 -28.40
N GLU A 771 -19.75 -28.76 -27.75
CA GLU A 771 -21.10 -28.57 -28.32
C GLU A 771 -21.45 -27.06 -28.47
N THR A 772 -21.06 -26.21 -27.54
CA THR A 772 -21.29 -24.77 -27.61
C THR A 772 -20.44 -24.13 -28.71
N LEU A 773 -19.22 -24.64 -28.96
CA LEU A 773 -18.33 -24.15 -30.01
C LEU A 773 -18.76 -24.53 -31.42
N GLU A 774 -19.62 -25.53 -31.58
CA GLU A 774 -20.18 -25.95 -32.90
C GLU A 774 -21.16 -24.91 -33.44
N VAL A 775 -21.86 -24.16 -32.56
CA VAL A 775 -22.76 -23.08 -32.98
C VAL A 775 -21.98 -21.89 -33.52
N ARG A 776 -22.28 -21.51 -34.77
CA ARG A 776 -21.54 -20.46 -35.48
C ARG A 776 -22.44 -19.33 -35.96
N TYR A 777 -21.93 -18.11 -35.88
CA TYR A 777 -22.50 -16.93 -36.53
C TYR A 777 -21.50 -16.37 -37.53
N LYS A 778 -21.90 -16.22 -38.79
CA LYS A 778 -20.99 -15.87 -39.91
C LYS A 778 -19.70 -16.72 -39.93
N GLY A 779 -19.82 -18.03 -39.67
CA GLY A 779 -18.69 -18.96 -39.65
C GLY A 779 -17.82 -18.95 -38.36
N GLN A 780 -18.06 -18.07 -37.43
CA GLN A 780 -17.28 -17.92 -36.18
C GLN A 780 -18.03 -18.47 -34.97
N SER A 781 -17.34 -19.20 -34.09
CA SER A 781 -17.87 -19.63 -32.78
C SER A 781 -17.85 -18.49 -31.80
N ILE A 782 -18.53 -18.66 -30.66
CA ILE A 782 -18.51 -17.66 -29.57
C ILE A 782 -17.09 -17.42 -28.98
N SER A 783 -16.23 -18.42 -29.01
CA SER A 783 -14.81 -18.28 -28.60
C SER A 783 -14.03 -17.48 -29.64
N ASP A 784 -14.21 -17.73 -30.92
CA ASP A 784 -13.54 -17.01 -32.01
C ASP A 784 -13.91 -15.51 -31.95
N VAL A 785 -15.17 -15.18 -31.61
CA VAL A 785 -15.63 -13.82 -31.42
C VAL A 785 -14.91 -13.15 -30.20
N LEU A 786 -14.71 -13.87 -29.10
CA LEU A 786 -13.95 -13.33 -27.96
C LEU A 786 -12.47 -13.12 -28.30
N ASP A 787 -11.92 -13.90 -29.23
CA ASP A 787 -10.53 -13.76 -29.68
C ASP A 787 -10.34 -12.67 -30.75
N MET A 788 -11.44 -12.13 -31.30
CA MET A 788 -11.36 -11.00 -32.23
C MET A 788 -10.79 -9.74 -31.50
N THR A 789 -9.94 -9.01 -32.23
CA THR A 789 -9.60 -7.66 -31.83
C THR A 789 -10.82 -6.74 -31.97
N VAL A 790 -10.83 -5.62 -31.24
CA VAL A 790 -11.91 -4.62 -31.34
C VAL A 790 -12.07 -4.14 -32.78
N ASN A 791 -10.98 -3.91 -33.53
CA ASN A 791 -11.03 -3.53 -34.94
C ASN A 791 -11.76 -4.57 -35.81
N MET A 792 -11.39 -5.84 -35.67
CA MET A 792 -12.07 -6.94 -36.41
C MET A 792 -13.55 -7.05 -36.01
N ALA A 793 -13.84 -6.88 -34.73
CA ALA A 793 -15.20 -7.00 -34.23
C ALA A 793 -16.10 -5.82 -34.71
N VAL A 794 -15.57 -4.61 -34.89
CA VAL A 794 -16.29 -3.48 -35.48
C VAL A 794 -16.76 -3.83 -36.92
N GLU A 795 -15.87 -4.39 -37.72
CA GLU A 795 -16.20 -4.82 -39.10
C GLU A 795 -17.19 -5.99 -39.10
N PHE A 796 -16.97 -6.99 -38.25
CA PHE A 796 -17.78 -8.20 -38.16
C PHE A 796 -19.23 -7.92 -37.78
N PHE A 797 -19.41 -6.98 -36.81
CA PHE A 797 -20.73 -6.60 -36.29
C PHE A 797 -21.29 -5.31 -36.89
N ALA A 798 -20.77 -4.80 -38.02
CA ALA A 798 -21.17 -3.53 -38.63
C ALA A 798 -22.69 -3.37 -38.79
N ASN A 799 -23.38 -4.50 -39.12
CA ASN A 799 -24.84 -4.51 -39.37
C ASN A 799 -25.69 -4.76 -38.12
N ILE A 800 -25.10 -4.73 -36.90
CA ILE A 800 -25.83 -4.98 -35.65
C ILE A 800 -25.66 -3.77 -34.73
N PRO A 801 -26.56 -2.75 -34.77
CA PRO A 801 -26.37 -1.49 -34.11
C PRO A 801 -26.12 -1.59 -32.59
N SER A 802 -26.80 -2.50 -31.89
CA SER A 802 -26.67 -2.68 -30.43
C SER A 802 -25.28 -3.17 -30.00
N ILE A 803 -24.62 -3.95 -30.83
CA ILE A 803 -23.26 -4.48 -30.63
C ILE A 803 -22.25 -3.47 -31.17
N TYR A 804 -22.46 -2.99 -32.41
CA TYR A 804 -21.58 -2.08 -33.11
C TYR A 804 -21.27 -0.83 -32.29
N HIS A 805 -22.30 -0.17 -31.78
CA HIS A 805 -22.14 1.07 -31.01
C HIS A 805 -21.21 0.90 -29.80
N LYS A 806 -21.37 -0.18 -29.03
CA LYS A 806 -20.53 -0.46 -27.85
C LYS A 806 -19.09 -0.83 -28.22
N ILE A 807 -18.88 -1.55 -29.30
CA ILE A 807 -17.53 -1.93 -29.76
C ILE A 807 -16.84 -0.73 -30.40
N LYS A 808 -17.59 0.12 -31.12
CA LYS A 808 -17.06 1.33 -31.75
C LYS A 808 -16.50 2.31 -30.74
N THR A 809 -17.15 2.47 -29.57
CA THR A 809 -16.60 3.32 -28.49
C THR A 809 -15.27 2.79 -27.94
N LEU A 810 -15.03 1.46 -27.93
CA LEU A 810 -13.72 0.91 -27.57
C LEU A 810 -12.66 1.26 -28.63
N GLN A 811 -13.02 1.24 -29.91
CA GLN A 811 -12.12 1.68 -30.98
C GLN A 811 -11.81 3.17 -30.88
N ASP A 812 -12.83 3.99 -30.64
CA ASP A 812 -12.72 5.47 -30.56
C ASP A 812 -11.81 5.94 -29.41
N VAL A 813 -11.65 5.14 -28.35
CA VAL A 813 -10.70 5.43 -27.26
C VAL A 813 -9.28 4.85 -27.52
N GLY A 814 -8.98 4.42 -28.77
CA GLY A 814 -7.68 3.89 -29.13
C GLY A 814 -7.41 2.43 -28.72
N LEU A 815 -8.44 1.65 -28.37
CA LEU A 815 -8.30 0.25 -27.95
C LEU A 815 -8.63 -0.75 -29.09
N GLY A 816 -8.43 -0.35 -30.34
CA GLY A 816 -8.70 -1.19 -31.51
C GLY A 816 -7.92 -2.50 -31.54
N TYR A 817 -6.77 -2.57 -30.90
CA TYR A 817 -5.86 -3.70 -30.90
C TYR A 817 -6.16 -4.78 -29.85
N ILE A 818 -6.86 -4.44 -28.74
CA ILE A 818 -7.17 -5.41 -27.67
C ILE A 818 -8.20 -6.45 -28.16
N ARG A 819 -8.17 -7.65 -27.57
CA ARG A 819 -9.20 -8.67 -27.85
C ARG A 819 -10.42 -8.46 -26.96
N LEU A 820 -11.62 -8.75 -27.49
CA LEU A 820 -12.86 -8.66 -26.71
C LEU A 820 -12.84 -9.54 -25.46
N GLY A 821 -12.25 -10.72 -25.54
CA GLY A 821 -12.12 -11.69 -24.45
C GLY A 821 -10.81 -11.61 -23.66
N GLN A 822 -9.97 -10.58 -23.87
CA GLN A 822 -8.71 -10.41 -23.17
C GLN A 822 -8.94 -10.36 -21.66
N GLN A 823 -8.17 -11.13 -20.90
CA GLN A 823 -8.35 -11.23 -19.45
C GLN A 823 -8.01 -9.88 -18.78
N SER A 824 -8.79 -9.48 -17.80
CA SER A 824 -8.56 -8.22 -17.07
C SER A 824 -7.19 -8.16 -16.34
N THR A 825 -6.62 -9.31 -16.00
CA THR A 825 -5.32 -9.44 -15.35
C THR A 825 -4.13 -9.17 -16.28
N THR A 826 -4.35 -9.22 -17.60
CA THR A 826 -3.33 -8.95 -18.63
C THR A 826 -3.42 -7.55 -19.22
N LEU A 827 -4.41 -6.77 -18.81
CA LEU A 827 -4.57 -5.38 -19.24
C LEU A 827 -3.67 -4.45 -18.40
N SER A 828 -3.08 -3.46 -19.05
CA SER A 828 -2.41 -2.35 -18.36
C SER A 828 -3.40 -1.46 -17.62
N GLY A 829 -2.92 -0.64 -16.68
CA GLY A 829 -3.75 0.33 -15.96
C GLY A 829 -4.45 1.30 -16.91
N GLY A 830 -3.73 1.84 -17.90
CA GLY A 830 -4.27 2.74 -18.91
C GLY A 830 -5.31 2.09 -19.82
N GLU A 831 -5.11 0.82 -20.25
CA GLU A 831 -6.11 0.06 -21.02
C GLU A 831 -7.39 -0.15 -20.21
N ALA A 832 -7.27 -0.55 -18.93
CA ALA A 832 -8.42 -0.72 -18.04
C ALA A 832 -9.21 0.60 -17.86
N GLN A 833 -8.51 1.71 -17.75
CA GLN A 833 -9.10 3.05 -17.63
C GLN A 833 -9.84 3.46 -18.91
N ARG A 834 -9.24 3.27 -20.08
CA ARG A 834 -9.87 3.55 -21.38
C ARG A 834 -11.10 2.67 -21.63
N ILE A 835 -11.12 1.39 -21.19
CA ILE A 835 -12.32 0.53 -21.27
C ILE A 835 -13.45 1.10 -20.41
N LYS A 836 -13.15 1.59 -19.20
CA LYS A 836 -14.14 2.26 -18.34
C LYS A 836 -14.70 3.50 -19.02
N LEU A 837 -13.84 4.33 -19.58
CA LEU A 837 -14.22 5.53 -20.32
C LEU A 837 -15.10 5.20 -21.54
N ALA A 838 -14.74 4.21 -22.35
CA ALA A 838 -15.54 3.73 -23.47
C ALA A 838 -16.94 3.28 -23.05
N THR A 839 -17.04 2.62 -21.89
CA THR A 839 -18.32 2.16 -21.34
C THR A 839 -19.25 3.32 -21.00
N GLU A 840 -18.70 4.40 -20.43
CA GLU A 840 -19.49 5.61 -20.10
C GLU A 840 -19.86 6.40 -21.36
N LEU A 841 -18.97 6.49 -22.34
CA LEU A 841 -19.28 7.09 -23.66
C LEU A 841 -20.43 6.40 -24.40
N ALA A 842 -20.56 5.07 -24.25
CA ALA A 842 -21.62 4.28 -24.87
C ALA A 842 -23.00 4.49 -24.22
N ARG A 843 -23.07 5.12 -23.03
CA ARG A 843 -24.31 5.38 -22.30
C ARG A 843 -24.95 6.71 -22.75
N LYS A 844 -26.29 6.80 -22.57
CA LYS A 844 -26.98 8.07 -22.71
C LYS A 844 -26.51 9.04 -21.63
N ASP A 845 -26.20 10.23 -22.07
CA ASP A 845 -25.64 11.29 -21.26
C ASP A 845 -26.71 12.35 -20.91
N THR A 846 -26.63 12.91 -19.73
CA THR A 846 -27.52 13.99 -19.25
C THR A 846 -26.89 15.37 -19.37
N GLY A 847 -25.59 15.45 -19.65
CA GLY A 847 -24.83 16.72 -19.68
C GLY A 847 -24.58 17.34 -18.29
N LYS A 848 -24.81 16.57 -17.20
CA LYS A 848 -24.61 17.01 -15.80
C LYS A 848 -23.74 16.05 -15.00
N THR A 849 -22.96 15.24 -15.68
CA THR A 849 -22.09 14.26 -15.03
C THR A 849 -20.72 14.85 -14.76
N LEU A 850 -20.19 14.61 -13.56
CA LEU A 850 -18.81 14.90 -13.20
C LEU A 850 -17.96 13.65 -13.40
N TYR A 851 -16.99 13.71 -14.31
CA TYR A 851 -15.98 12.67 -14.49
C TYR A 851 -14.70 13.03 -13.74
N ILE A 852 -14.15 12.11 -13.00
CA ILE A 852 -12.89 12.24 -12.28
C ILE A 852 -11.92 11.18 -12.81
N LEU A 853 -10.78 11.62 -13.37
CA LEU A 853 -9.74 10.76 -13.90
C LEU A 853 -8.43 11.00 -13.12
N ASP A 854 -7.76 9.91 -12.76
CA ASP A 854 -6.48 9.95 -12.06
C ASP A 854 -5.38 9.47 -12.99
N GLU A 855 -4.46 10.38 -13.36
CA GLU A 855 -3.32 10.18 -14.25
C GLU A 855 -3.66 9.37 -15.52
N PRO A 856 -4.63 9.81 -16.34
CA PRO A 856 -5.11 9.01 -17.47
C PRO A 856 -4.11 8.84 -18.61
N THR A 857 -3.00 9.59 -18.63
CA THR A 857 -1.94 9.47 -19.64
C THR A 857 -0.90 8.41 -19.33
N THR A 858 -1.02 7.75 -18.18
CA THR A 858 -0.10 6.70 -17.75
C THR A 858 0.03 5.59 -18.80
N GLY A 859 1.27 5.32 -19.24
CA GLY A 859 1.58 4.28 -20.24
C GLY A 859 1.09 4.60 -21.66
N LEU A 860 0.77 5.85 -21.96
CA LEU A 860 0.31 6.28 -23.27
C LEU A 860 1.43 6.96 -24.08
N HIS A 861 1.54 6.56 -25.33
CA HIS A 861 2.32 7.28 -26.33
C HIS A 861 1.62 8.63 -26.67
N PHE A 862 2.35 9.60 -27.15
CA PHE A 862 1.81 10.93 -27.54
C PHE A 862 0.56 10.84 -28.42
N GLU A 863 0.52 9.95 -29.38
CA GLU A 863 -0.65 9.74 -30.26
C GLU A 863 -1.87 9.20 -29.49
N ASP A 864 -1.64 8.29 -28.51
CA ASP A 864 -2.71 7.80 -27.65
C ASP A 864 -3.27 8.91 -26.74
N ILE A 865 -2.40 9.85 -26.29
CA ILE A 865 -2.81 11.03 -25.52
C ILE A 865 -3.68 11.95 -26.37
N ARG A 866 -3.35 12.16 -27.65
CA ARG A 866 -4.16 12.96 -28.57
C ARG A 866 -5.57 12.38 -28.70
N VAL A 867 -5.67 11.06 -28.92
CA VAL A 867 -6.97 10.36 -29.00
C VAL A 867 -7.74 10.49 -27.67
N LEU A 868 -7.07 10.35 -26.53
CA LEU A 868 -7.71 10.52 -25.21
C LEU A 868 -8.29 11.92 -25.05
N LEU A 869 -7.53 12.96 -25.38
CA LEU A 869 -7.99 14.36 -25.29
C LEU A 869 -9.19 14.63 -26.17
N GLU A 870 -9.24 14.09 -27.39
CA GLU A 870 -10.42 14.18 -28.26
C GLU A 870 -11.67 13.56 -27.60
N VAL A 871 -11.49 12.43 -26.92
CA VAL A 871 -12.57 11.76 -26.21
C VAL A 871 -13.07 12.59 -25.02
N LEU A 872 -12.15 13.16 -24.22
CA LEU A 872 -12.50 14.03 -23.10
C LEU A 872 -13.23 15.29 -23.57
N ASN A 873 -12.75 15.91 -24.65
CA ASN A 873 -13.43 17.06 -25.25
C ASN A 873 -14.85 16.73 -25.69
N LYS A 874 -15.08 15.57 -26.35
CA LYS A 874 -16.45 15.12 -26.71
C LYS A 874 -17.38 14.96 -25.50
N LEU A 875 -16.86 14.57 -24.32
CA LEU A 875 -17.66 14.52 -23.10
C LEU A 875 -18.04 15.91 -22.60
N ILE A 876 -17.09 16.86 -22.63
CA ILE A 876 -17.31 18.23 -22.19
C ILE A 876 -18.27 18.96 -23.12
N ASP A 877 -18.13 18.78 -24.44
CA ASP A 877 -19.00 19.38 -25.46
C ASP A 877 -20.48 18.94 -25.33
N ARG A 878 -20.70 17.80 -24.64
CA ARG A 878 -22.07 17.35 -24.26
C ARG A 878 -22.57 18.00 -22.95
N GLY A 879 -21.83 18.93 -22.37
CA GLY A 879 -22.18 19.66 -21.16
C GLY A 879 -21.66 19.11 -19.84
N ASN A 880 -20.89 17.98 -19.88
CA ASN A 880 -20.31 17.39 -18.68
C ASN A 880 -19.08 18.13 -18.17
N THR A 881 -18.71 17.86 -16.93
CA THR A 881 -17.49 18.39 -16.32
C THR A 881 -16.47 17.27 -16.20
N VAL A 882 -15.22 17.54 -16.55
CA VAL A 882 -14.11 16.58 -16.44
C VAL A 882 -13.03 17.15 -15.54
N ILE A 883 -12.72 16.45 -14.45
CA ILE A 883 -11.58 16.74 -13.56
C ILE A 883 -10.51 15.67 -13.81
N VAL A 884 -9.30 16.10 -14.13
CA VAL A 884 -8.15 15.22 -14.35
C VAL A 884 -7.03 15.58 -13.40
N ILE A 885 -6.52 14.62 -12.64
CA ILE A 885 -5.26 14.77 -11.92
C ILE A 885 -4.16 14.42 -12.90
N GLU A 886 -3.25 15.37 -13.20
CA GLU A 886 -2.23 15.15 -14.23
C GLU A 886 -0.90 15.86 -13.94
N HIS A 887 0.15 15.29 -14.58
CA HIS A 887 1.53 15.80 -14.59
C HIS A 887 2.07 16.03 -16.00
N ASN A 888 1.39 15.47 -17.00
CA ASN A 888 1.77 15.60 -18.40
C ASN A 888 1.45 17.02 -18.91
N MET A 889 2.48 17.74 -19.39
CA MET A 889 2.34 19.13 -19.83
C MET A 889 1.45 19.25 -21.05
N ASP A 890 1.44 18.25 -21.95
CA ASP A 890 0.57 18.25 -23.13
C ASP A 890 -0.91 18.21 -22.76
N VAL A 891 -1.26 17.57 -21.66
CA VAL A 891 -2.65 17.58 -21.14
C VAL A 891 -2.94 18.87 -20.38
N ILE A 892 -2.01 19.34 -19.55
CA ILE A 892 -2.17 20.54 -18.74
C ILE A 892 -2.40 21.77 -19.62
N LYS A 893 -1.64 21.92 -20.73
CA LYS A 893 -1.82 23.04 -21.66
C LYS A 893 -3.16 23.03 -22.41
N MET A 894 -3.84 21.87 -22.45
CA MET A 894 -5.14 21.71 -23.09
C MET A 894 -6.34 21.98 -22.15
N ALA A 895 -6.10 22.13 -20.84
CA ALA A 895 -7.14 22.34 -19.86
C ALA A 895 -7.80 23.72 -19.98
N ASP A 896 -9.09 23.82 -19.69
CA ASP A 896 -9.80 25.12 -19.61
C ASP A 896 -9.51 25.82 -18.26
N TYR A 897 -9.29 25.04 -17.21
CA TYR A 897 -9.06 25.53 -15.85
C TYR A 897 -8.03 24.66 -15.12
N ILE A 898 -7.13 25.25 -14.38
CA ILE A 898 -6.10 24.57 -13.58
C ILE A 898 -6.31 24.87 -12.10
N ILE A 899 -6.12 23.84 -11.29
CA ILE A 899 -6.04 23.91 -9.83
C ILE A 899 -4.67 23.37 -9.45
N ASP A 900 -3.75 24.25 -9.04
CA ASP A 900 -2.38 23.85 -8.70
C ASP A 900 -2.18 23.77 -7.18
N LEU A 901 -1.79 22.60 -6.69
CA LEU A 901 -1.53 22.33 -5.27
C LEU A 901 -0.04 22.27 -4.99
N GLY A 902 0.40 22.90 -3.89
CA GLY A 902 1.81 22.92 -3.56
C GLY A 902 2.12 23.68 -2.27
N ALA A 903 3.26 24.40 -2.23
CA ALA A 903 4.29 24.45 -3.28
C ALA A 903 5.12 23.16 -3.35
N GLU A 904 5.34 22.47 -2.20
CA GLU A 904 6.12 21.24 -2.06
C GLU A 904 5.24 20.02 -1.76
N GLY A 905 5.85 18.85 -1.56
CA GLY A 905 5.18 17.64 -1.12
C GLY A 905 5.14 17.49 0.40
N GLY A 906 4.33 16.55 0.91
CA GLY A 906 4.24 16.20 2.31
C GLY A 906 3.74 17.33 3.21
N LYS A 907 4.38 17.55 4.36
CA LYS A 907 4.01 18.60 5.34
C LYS A 907 4.08 20.02 4.78
N ASN A 908 4.96 20.26 3.80
CA ASN A 908 5.16 21.55 3.16
C ASN A 908 4.25 21.78 1.95
N GLY A 909 3.44 20.77 1.59
CA GLY A 909 2.39 20.85 0.59
C GLY A 909 1.02 21.18 1.19
N GLY A 910 -0.02 20.87 0.42
CA GLY A 910 -1.40 20.93 0.88
C GLY A 910 -2.04 22.31 0.85
N ASN A 911 -1.41 23.28 0.20
CA ASN A 911 -2.00 24.60 -0.06
C ASN A 911 -2.50 24.69 -1.51
N LEU A 912 -3.54 25.48 -1.74
CA LEU A 912 -3.88 25.93 -3.08
C LEU A 912 -2.90 27.05 -3.47
N VAL A 913 -2.06 26.78 -4.47
CA VAL A 913 -1.08 27.75 -4.98
C VAL A 913 -1.71 28.65 -6.03
N PHE A 914 -2.54 28.05 -6.90
CA PHE A 914 -3.18 28.77 -7.98
C PHE A 914 -4.49 28.11 -8.41
N SER A 915 -5.44 28.92 -8.90
CA SER A 915 -6.63 28.43 -9.62
C SER A 915 -7.01 29.45 -10.69
N GLY A 916 -7.14 29.02 -11.94
CA GLY A 916 -7.39 29.87 -13.10
C GLY A 916 -7.08 29.20 -14.43
N THR A 917 -6.91 29.96 -15.50
CA THR A 917 -6.55 29.42 -16.82
C THR A 917 -5.06 29.07 -16.91
N PRO A 918 -4.64 28.21 -17.86
CA PRO A 918 -3.23 27.91 -18.09
C PRO A 918 -2.36 29.13 -18.33
N GLU A 919 -2.88 30.14 -19.05
CA GLU A 919 -2.18 31.37 -19.34
C GLU A 919 -1.97 32.26 -18.10
N GLU A 920 -2.97 32.28 -17.20
CA GLU A 920 -2.87 33.01 -15.94
C GLU A 920 -1.88 32.35 -14.97
N LEU A 921 -1.75 31.01 -15.02
CA LEU A 921 -0.81 30.25 -14.19
C LEU A 921 0.65 30.69 -14.41
N LEU A 922 1.01 31.13 -15.63
CA LEU A 922 2.37 31.59 -15.94
C LEU A 922 2.84 32.76 -15.07
N ASN A 923 1.88 33.56 -14.55
CA ASN A 923 2.16 34.66 -13.64
C ASN A 923 2.44 34.23 -12.19
N CYS A 924 2.21 32.98 -11.87
CA CYS A 924 2.40 32.45 -10.51
C CYS A 924 3.82 31.92 -10.30
N ARG A 925 4.70 32.72 -9.70
CA ARG A 925 6.12 32.36 -9.46
C ARG A 925 6.31 31.22 -8.46
N GLU A 926 5.34 30.97 -7.59
CA GLU A 926 5.40 29.91 -6.58
C GLU A 926 5.06 28.52 -7.17
N SER A 927 4.43 28.49 -8.33
CA SER A 927 4.07 27.24 -9.01
C SER A 927 5.26 26.65 -9.74
N HIS A 928 5.56 25.39 -9.38
CA HIS A 928 6.52 24.61 -10.16
C HIS A 928 5.95 24.24 -11.54
N THR A 929 4.65 24.00 -11.63
CA THR A 929 3.96 23.68 -12.88
C THR A 929 4.08 24.83 -13.89
N ALA A 930 3.94 26.08 -13.43
CA ALA A 930 4.07 27.27 -14.28
C ALA A 930 5.39 27.32 -15.05
N ARG A 931 6.51 27.03 -14.38
CA ARG A 931 7.87 27.07 -14.96
C ARG A 931 8.07 26.09 -16.12
N PHE A 932 7.39 24.93 -16.07
CA PHE A 932 7.49 23.94 -17.16
C PHE A 932 6.46 24.20 -18.24
N LEU A 933 5.29 24.74 -17.88
CA LEU A 933 4.22 25.07 -18.82
C LEU A 933 4.61 26.24 -19.73
N GLU A 934 5.40 27.17 -19.23
CA GLU A 934 5.89 28.33 -20.02
C GLU A 934 6.60 27.89 -21.29
N ASN A 935 7.46 26.87 -21.21
CA ASN A 935 8.17 26.33 -22.37
C ASN A 935 7.21 25.69 -23.39
N GLU A 936 6.16 25.02 -22.92
CA GLU A 936 5.23 24.28 -23.79
C GLU A 936 4.14 25.16 -24.41
N LEU A 937 3.86 26.34 -23.86
CA LEU A 937 2.93 27.32 -24.43
C LEU A 937 3.62 28.27 -25.42
N ASN A 938 4.94 28.46 -25.26
CA ASN A 938 5.73 29.34 -26.16
C ASN A 938 6.29 28.59 -27.39
N ASP A 939 6.34 27.24 -27.34
CA ASP A 939 6.74 26.37 -28.47
C ASP A 939 5.55 26.14 -29.46
#